data_33e528f92edb6bbdd47daf56635d8b73
#
_entry.id   33e528f92edb6bbdd47daf56635d8b73
#
_cell.length_a   1.000
_cell.length_b   1.000
_cell.length_c   1.000
_cell.angle_alpha   90.00
_cell.angle_beta   90.00
_cell.angle_gamma   90.00
#
_symmetry.space_group_name_H-M   'P 1'
#
loop_
_entity.id
_entity.type
_entity.pdbx_description
1 polymer ?
#
loop_
_entity_poly.entity_id
_entity_poly.type
_entity_poly.pdbx_seq_one_letter_code
_entity_poly.pdbx_strand_id
1 'polypeptide(L)'
;MLRSCDYDRRADRSDAFGEENPPKRPGTQEEAGIASERNRTATGRWHGLKIDPERISTRNDLRAALKALHEQDGRSYHQVAADSGVAVASVNAWIKQGQLPRWSTLRHVLKTWGVPPTEINPWQMALKRATVSVGKLLAAQLDPFEYEVHQPIAVAGAGDLPPLPPYISRDHDIALADTVQRVICGASEMVVLVGGSSTGKTAALWEALTPLRATPGWRLWHPWQPTRRQAFHDSITRVGPRTVLWLNETQEYLSGPDAEHAAAALHDLLSDASRAPVLVLGTLWRSHHKVLCCESKSSVSKLLNSRLIAVPESFSGHDPAAIRDAADRDPRIAAAVNGADDNQITQFLAGGPELVNRYRFSASPAAKAAIEAAMDAVRMGHTNSLSYDFLHDAAPYYLTDNEWGQVTEGWLDRALAETNEPCKGTLGPLARIRPRPSEPIERKTPAVGSNGVGAGVDSVRYRLADFLDQYGRNIRSNRVPPSGFWTAATRHARPDDLYNLGQSAWKRGLYRTAAQFWKNATCHGNDRALYELLRQLKALQLPVHRPLAWLAREIPVDQPGIVASLLNTLCETGATDQIATLLDRNPGANSTLDNPHHVAFLLTALRNVGASDQISTLLARNPAEYCTLDREVGVRLLMNELNALKAADQVAILALRAIEYVVIENAQAVSELLATLHQAGAEAQITALLIRNPAARVPIDQPRQIAQLLTALGEVGADDQIAMLLARDPVGRARLQDPYVVELLDALDKLGADAEVKRWIARNFVQHIPVNHPDWLSFPFEVLNRVGAEQAVIALAQRAVECVPLTGYAVGDLLEILQTTEQPDHVAALLARNPAEHIPLTEPYEVAFLLYKLRDAGADEHVEALLTRNPAELLPLDNVYDIGDLLYALREIAADEQFVALANRAAKHAPLSRPFEVANLLHVLSESEMHAQIATLLKRDPAGHSASTDPYGDGVLAIALKHAGADAQVADLAGRLPLSGGFDHFMAICNDNKRFRFGVEPDTMPSAPWAWDDLE
;
A
#
# COMPACT_ATOMS: atom_id res chain seq x y z
N MET A 1 18.45 48.92 13.90
CA MET A 1 18.54 49.49 15.22
C MET A 1 18.49 48.34 16.22
N LEU A 2 19.59 47.79 16.58
CA LEU A 2 20.53 48.14 17.61
C LEU A 2 19.97 47.94 19.04
N ARG A 3 20.66 47.01 19.70
CA ARG A 3 21.07 46.90 21.12
C ARG A 3 20.17 45.97 21.94
N SER A 4 20.69 44.78 22.39
CA SER A 4 21.76 44.55 23.41
C SER A 4 21.42 45.11 24.79
N CYS A 5 21.34 44.20 25.77
CA CYS A 5 21.97 44.36 27.08
C CYS A 5 21.78 43.09 27.91
N ASP A 6 22.91 42.55 28.24
CA ASP A 6 23.37 41.86 29.40
C ASP A 6 22.88 42.38 30.75
N TYR A 7 22.87 41.51 31.78
CA TYR A 7 23.35 41.65 33.14
C TYR A 7 22.87 40.42 33.95
N ASP A 8 23.65 39.50 34.31
CA ASP A 8 24.68 39.30 35.33
C ASP A 8 24.24 39.49 36.80
N ARG A 9 24.47 38.43 37.58
CA ARG A 9 24.96 38.30 38.98
C ARG A 9 24.02 38.21 40.21
N ARG A 10 24.35 37.19 40.93
CA ARG A 10 24.52 37.02 42.42
C ARG A 10 23.30 36.64 43.22
N ALA A 11 23.38 35.45 43.79
CA ALA A 11 23.99 34.97 45.05
C ALA A 11 23.16 35.46 46.30
N ASP A 12 22.72 34.63 47.15
CA ASP A 12 23.37 34.05 48.32
C ASP A 12 22.34 33.47 49.32
N ARG A 13 22.73 32.36 49.98
CA ARG A 13 22.42 31.89 51.33
C ARG A 13 20.96 31.45 51.65
N SER A 14 20.75 30.50 52.40
CA SER A 14 21.36 29.60 53.37
C SER A 14 20.30 28.82 54.11
N ASP A 15 20.65 27.70 54.59
CA ASP A 15 20.48 26.91 55.80
C ASP A 15 19.42 25.83 55.72
N ALA A 16 19.79 24.62 55.83
CA ALA A 16 20.32 23.78 56.88
C ALA A 16 19.28 22.82 57.49
N PHE A 17 19.80 21.66 57.89
CA PHE A 17 19.22 20.52 58.64
C PHE A 17 18.65 19.39 57.79
N GLY A 18 19.04 18.15 57.88
CA GLY A 18 19.84 17.46 58.84
C GLY A 18 19.86 15.99 58.50
N GLU A 19 20.91 15.38 58.76
CA GLU A 19 21.35 14.00 58.82
C GLU A 19 20.27 12.95 59.11
N GLU A 20 20.40 11.81 58.43
CA GLU A 20 20.63 10.54 59.15
C GLU A 20 20.96 9.38 58.18
N ASN A 21 22.21 8.88 58.25
CA ASN A 21 22.63 7.51 57.94
C ASN A 21 22.65 6.74 59.28
N PRO A 22 22.76 5.45 59.45
CA PRO A 22 23.24 4.34 58.63
C PRO A 22 22.47 3.00 58.92
N PRO A 23 22.98 1.76 58.83
CA PRO A 23 24.35 1.27 58.92
C PRO A 23 24.79 0.13 57.94
N LYS A 24 26.08 -0.02 57.82
CA LYS A 24 26.82 -1.18 57.28
C LYS A 24 26.75 -2.39 58.19
N ARG A 25 26.85 -3.63 57.61
CA ARG A 25 27.66 -4.75 58.06
C ARG A 25 27.54 -5.96 57.14
N PRO A 26 28.46 -6.97 57.15
CA PRO A 26 29.91 -6.92 56.93
C PRO A 26 30.35 -7.97 55.84
N GLY A 27 31.60 -7.87 55.44
CA GLY A 27 32.23 -8.72 54.46
C GLY A 27 32.74 -10.05 55.02
N THR A 28 33.09 -10.95 54.11
CA THR A 28 34.16 -11.93 54.36
C THR A 28 35.08 -11.92 53.14
N GLN A 29 36.33 -11.86 53.50
CA GLN A 29 37.56 -11.98 52.72
C GLN A 29 37.72 -13.42 52.22
N GLU A 30 38.22 -13.56 50.99
CA GLU A 30 39.40 -14.41 50.80
C GLU A 30 40.21 -13.89 49.61
N GLU A 31 41.40 -13.46 49.99
CA GLU A 31 42.54 -13.11 49.15
C GLU A 31 43.25 -14.38 48.69
N ALA A 32 43.78 -14.33 47.48
CA ALA A 32 45.17 -14.70 47.11
C ALA A 32 45.23 -14.54 45.59
N GLY A 33 45.91 -13.60 45.00
CA GLY A 33 47.37 -13.44 45.01
C GLY A 33 47.90 -14.12 43.75
N ILE A 34 48.32 -13.35 42.77
CA ILE A 34 49.62 -13.47 42.10
C ILE A 34 49.77 -12.30 41.11
N ALA A 35 50.78 -11.52 41.39
CA ALA A 35 51.23 -10.41 40.54
C ALA A 35 52.22 -10.93 39.49
N SER A 36 52.35 -10.07 38.45
CA SER A 36 53.49 -9.90 37.57
C SER A 36 53.62 -10.91 36.41
N GLU A 37 53.46 -10.43 35.18
CA GLU A 37 54.67 -10.14 34.43
C GLU A 37 54.30 -9.38 33.13
N ARG A 38 54.89 -8.20 33.01
CA ARG A 38 54.95 -7.44 31.77
C ARG A 38 55.80 -8.21 30.79
N ASN A 39 55.21 -8.56 29.64
CA ASN A 39 56.02 -8.67 28.44
C ASN A 39 55.30 -8.14 27.21
N ARG A 40 55.83 -7.05 26.66
CA ARG A 40 55.45 -6.48 25.39
C ARG A 40 55.94 -7.39 24.27
N THR A 41 55.02 -7.99 23.49
CA THR A 41 55.29 -8.28 22.11
C THR A 41 54.00 -8.06 21.31
N ALA A 42 54.12 -7.21 20.30
CA ALA A 42 53.08 -6.87 19.32
C ALA A 42 52.79 -8.09 18.49
N THR A 43 51.70 -8.83 18.80
CA THR A 43 50.89 -9.62 17.84
C THR A 43 49.55 -9.85 18.55
N GLY A 44 48.52 -9.13 18.12
CA GLY A 44 47.20 -9.20 18.73
C GLY A 44 46.56 -10.57 18.56
N ARG A 45 46.26 -11.21 19.70
CA ARG A 45 45.36 -12.37 19.77
C ARG A 45 44.05 -11.92 20.41
N TRP A 46 42.99 -11.90 19.58
CA TRP A 46 41.63 -11.92 20.02
C TRP A 46 41.34 -13.24 20.76
N HIS A 47 41.41 -13.27 22.04
CA HIS A 47 41.00 -14.40 22.89
C HIS A 47 40.16 -13.90 24.07
N GLY A 48 38.82 -14.11 23.99
CA GLY A 48 37.89 -13.89 25.09
C GLY A 48 36.68 -13.06 24.67
N LEU A 49 35.50 -13.50 24.91
CA LEU A 49 34.16 -13.01 24.54
C LEU A 49 34.04 -12.58 23.10
N LYS A 50 33.51 -13.47 22.29
CA LYS A 50 33.19 -13.23 20.90
C LYS A 50 31.94 -12.34 20.86
N ILE A 51 32.14 -11.01 20.83
CA ILE A 51 31.04 -10.07 20.55
C ILE A 51 30.67 -10.27 19.12
N ASP A 52 29.47 -10.78 18.88
CA ASP A 52 28.91 -11.00 17.57
C ASP A 52 28.20 -9.73 17.10
N PRO A 53 28.76 -8.97 16.12
CA PRO A 53 28.13 -7.75 15.64
C PRO A 53 26.76 -8.03 15.00
N GLU A 54 26.48 -9.24 14.52
CA GLU A 54 25.22 -9.59 13.88
C GLU A 54 24.05 -9.62 14.86
N ARG A 55 24.33 -9.83 16.15
CA ARG A 55 23.31 -9.77 17.21
C ARG A 55 22.95 -8.37 17.68
N ILE A 56 23.71 -7.36 17.25
CA ILE A 56 23.44 -5.96 17.61
C ILE A 56 22.29 -5.45 16.74
N SER A 57 21.14 -5.23 17.36
CA SER A 57 19.91 -4.77 16.68
C SER A 57 19.37 -3.45 17.23
N THR A 58 19.83 -3.04 18.41
CA THR A 58 19.34 -1.82 19.07
C THR A 58 20.48 -0.90 19.47
N ARG A 59 20.13 0.37 19.73
CA ARG A 59 21.06 1.36 20.31
C ARG A 59 21.70 0.89 21.62
N ASN A 60 20.92 0.21 22.45
CA ASN A 60 21.40 -0.33 23.71
C ASN A 60 22.34 -1.52 23.50
N ASP A 61 22.08 -2.39 22.53
CA ASP A 61 22.98 -3.49 22.18
C ASP A 61 24.32 -2.96 21.69
N LEU A 62 24.28 -1.95 20.79
CA LEU A 62 25.50 -1.31 20.30
C LEU A 62 26.27 -0.67 21.43
N ARG A 63 25.61 0.03 22.36
CA ARG A 63 26.22 0.61 23.54
C ARG A 63 26.89 -0.47 24.42
N ALA A 64 26.18 -1.55 24.70
CA ALA A 64 26.69 -2.66 25.48
C ALA A 64 27.91 -3.32 24.82
N ALA A 65 27.84 -3.52 23.49
CA ALA A 65 28.94 -4.08 22.72
C ALA A 65 30.18 -3.17 22.69
N LEU A 66 29.99 -1.84 22.49
CA LEU A 66 31.09 -0.87 22.55
C LEU A 66 31.68 -0.76 23.94
N LYS A 67 30.87 -0.87 25.00
CA LYS A 67 31.32 -0.90 26.37
C LYS A 67 32.17 -2.15 26.64
N ALA A 68 31.72 -3.32 26.22
CA ALA A 68 32.43 -4.58 26.36
C ALA A 68 33.78 -4.57 25.61
N LEU A 69 33.82 -4.03 24.37
CA LEU A 69 35.09 -3.85 23.63
C LEU A 69 36.07 -2.94 24.37
N HIS A 70 35.58 -1.85 24.93
CA HIS A 70 36.42 -0.91 25.69
C HIS A 70 36.95 -1.55 26.97
N GLU A 71 36.12 -2.30 27.69
CA GLU A 71 36.54 -3.03 28.91
C GLU A 71 37.57 -4.12 28.58
N GLN A 72 37.45 -4.78 27.47
CA GLN A 72 38.41 -5.77 26.97
C GLN A 72 39.72 -5.13 26.54
N ASP A 73 39.68 -3.96 25.93
CA ASP A 73 40.86 -3.18 25.50
C ASP A 73 41.71 -2.66 26.70
N GLY A 74 41.07 -2.36 27.83
CA GLY A 74 41.69 -1.96 29.09
C GLY A 74 42.33 -0.58 29.09
N ARG A 75 42.40 0.14 27.99
CA ARG A 75 42.90 1.53 27.87
C ARG A 75 41.88 2.55 28.37
N SER A 76 42.35 3.66 28.93
CA SER A 76 41.46 4.76 29.30
C SER A 76 40.82 5.43 28.07
N TYR A 77 39.69 6.12 28.26
CA TYR A 77 39.07 6.89 27.19
C TYR A 77 40.04 7.92 26.55
N HIS A 78 40.95 8.50 27.33
CA HIS A 78 41.96 9.44 26.83
C HIS A 78 42.97 8.76 25.90
N GLN A 79 43.44 7.55 26.26
CA GLN A 79 44.36 6.79 25.43
C GLN A 79 43.73 6.33 24.13
N VAL A 80 42.48 5.79 24.20
CA VAL A 80 41.73 5.37 23.01
C VAL A 80 41.47 6.54 22.08
N ALA A 81 41.13 7.71 22.61
CA ALA A 81 40.90 8.94 21.86
C ALA A 81 42.19 9.43 21.17
N ALA A 82 43.31 9.44 21.87
CA ALA A 82 44.61 9.82 21.31
C ALA A 82 45.06 8.89 20.18
N ASP A 83 44.89 7.57 20.36
CA ASP A 83 45.34 6.57 19.40
C ASP A 83 44.41 6.49 18.15
N SER A 84 43.08 6.80 18.32
CA SER A 84 42.11 6.79 17.24
C SER A 84 41.89 8.10 16.51
N GLY A 85 42.39 9.21 17.04
CA GLY A 85 42.16 10.57 16.55
C GLY A 85 40.71 11.06 16.77
N VAL A 86 39.97 10.45 17.69
CA VAL A 86 38.58 10.79 18.01
C VAL A 86 38.49 11.50 19.36
N ALA A 87 37.65 12.53 19.46
CA ALA A 87 37.53 13.29 20.71
C ALA A 87 37.09 12.42 21.89
N VAL A 88 37.71 12.56 23.05
CA VAL A 88 37.42 11.85 24.32
C VAL A 88 35.93 11.94 24.67
N ALA A 89 35.33 13.14 24.50
CA ALA A 89 33.93 13.37 24.77
C ALA A 89 33.01 12.48 23.89
N SER A 90 33.39 12.21 22.62
CA SER A 90 32.65 11.37 21.72
C SER A 90 32.66 9.92 22.14
N VAL A 91 33.84 9.34 22.46
CA VAL A 91 33.98 7.96 22.91
C VAL A 91 33.21 7.74 24.22
N ASN A 92 33.29 8.69 25.13
CA ASN A 92 32.56 8.69 26.40
C ASN A 92 31.03 8.75 26.19
N ALA A 93 30.56 9.61 25.27
CA ALA A 93 29.15 9.77 24.94
C ALA A 93 28.56 8.47 24.32
N TRP A 94 29.31 7.76 23.48
CA TRP A 94 28.86 6.50 22.91
C TRP A 94 28.67 5.40 23.96
N ILE A 95 29.62 5.28 24.87
CA ILE A 95 29.67 4.19 25.88
C ILE A 95 28.78 4.51 27.10
N LYS A 96 28.83 5.73 27.63
CA LYS A 96 28.06 6.08 28.83
C LYS A 96 26.66 6.60 28.56
N GLN A 97 26.53 7.46 27.55
CA GLN A 97 25.25 8.13 27.24
C GLN A 97 24.47 7.43 26.11
N GLY A 98 25.07 6.43 25.43
CA GLY A 98 24.44 5.70 24.33
C GLY A 98 24.25 6.55 23.07
N GLN A 99 25.00 7.65 22.88
CA GLN A 99 24.95 8.39 21.63
C GLN A 99 25.49 7.51 20.49
N LEU A 100 24.86 7.65 19.32
CA LEU A 100 25.27 6.89 18.14
C LEU A 100 26.50 7.56 17.51
N PRO A 101 27.59 6.79 17.27
CA PRO A 101 28.77 7.31 16.58
C PRO A 101 28.51 7.53 15.09
N ARG A 102 29.24 8.44 14.46
CA ARG A 102 29.36 8.45 12.99
C ARG A 102 30.27 7.30 12.56
N TRP A 103 29.94 6.64 11.46
CA TRP A 103 30.73 5.49 10.98
C TRP A 103 32.20 5.79 10.80
N SER A 104 32.52 6.95 10.20
CA SER A 104 33.92 7.40 10.01
C SER A 104 34.72 7.38 11.29
N THR A 105 34.14 7.85 12.40
CA THR A 105 34.80 7.91 13.72
C THR A 105 34.77 6.55 14.42
N LEU A 106 33.67 5.82 14.37
CA LEU A 106 33.58 4.47 14.98
C LEU A 106 34.61 3.51 14.36
N ARG A 107 34.74 3.55 13.02
CA ARG A 107 35.73 2.68 12.32
C ARG A 107 37.17 2.87 12.82
N HIS A 108 37.58 4.11 13.17
CA HIS A 108 38.89 4.37 13.70
C HIS A 108 39.06 3.77 15.12
N VAL A 109 38.05 3.95 15.95
CA VAL A 109 38.06 3.39 17.32
C VAL A 109 38.02 1.84 17.29
N LEU A 110 37.24 1.21 16.43
CA LEU A 110 37.21 -0.25 16.25
C LEU A 110 38.58 -0.80 15.82
N LYS A 111 39.29 -0.14 14.92
CA LYS A 111 40.64 -0.49 14.50
C LYS A 111 41.63 -0.32 15.68
N THR A 112 41.51 0.75 16.46
CA THR A 112 42.30 1.01 17.66
C THR A 112 42.07 -0.07 18.70
N TRP A 113 40.84 -0.59 18.84
CA TRP A 113 40.51 -1.72 19.70
C TRP A 113 40.91 -3.09 19.13
N GLY A 114 41.57 -3.13 17.95
CA GLY A 114 42.09 -4.35 17.35
C GLY A 114 41.05 -5.22 16.65
N VAL A 115 39.88 -4.67 16.28
CA VAL A 115 38.89 -5.39 15.49
C VAL A 115 39.47 -5.73 14.12
N PRO A 116 39.45 -7.02 13.71
CA PRO A 116 40.02 -7.45 12.42
C PRO A 116 39.38 -6.72 11.24
N PRO A 117 40.12 -6.44 10.17
CA PRO A 117 39.57 -5.80 8.98
C PRO A 117 38.37 -6.53 8.39
N THR A 118 38.34 -7.86 8.47
CA THR A 118 37.24 -8.72 8.02
C THR A 118 35.95 -8.56 8.85
N GLU A 119 36.06 -8.11 10.10
CA GLU A 119 34.90 -7.92 10.99
C GLU A 119 34.42 -6.46 11.05
N ILE A 120 35.12 -5.52 10.41
CA ILE A 120 34.73 -4.11 10.43
C ILE A 120 33.39 -3.88 9.71
N ASN A 121 33.13 -4.57 8.59
CA ASN A 121 31.85 -4.45 7.87
C ASN A 121 30.65 -4.91 8.70
N PRO A 122 30.67 -6.05 9.41
CA PRO A 122 29.64 -6.41 10.37
C PRO A 122 29.33 -5.32 11.41
N TRP A 123 30.33 -4.59 11.90
CA TRP A 123 30.13 -3.46 12.83
C TRP A 123 29.46 -2.25 12.16
N GLN A 124 29.71 -2.02 10.86
CA GLN A 124 29.00 -1.00 10.12
C GLN A 124 27.50 -1.34 9.99
N MET A 125 27.23 -2.59 9.68
CA MET A 125 25.84 -3.07 9.62
C MET A 125 25.16 -3.04 11.00
N ALA A 126 25.90 -3.36 12.07
CA ALA A 126 25.44 -3.21 13.45
C ALA A 126 25.08 -1.76 13.81
N LEU A 127 25.90 -0.80 13.39
CA LEU A 127 25.62 0.61 13.57
C LEU A 127 24.38 1.04 12.78
N LYS A 128 24.24 0.62 11.51
CA LYS A 128 23.05 0.88 10.70
C LYS A 128 21.79 0.32 11.40
N ARG A 129 21.80 -0.93 11.86
CA ARG A 129 20.68 -1.52 12.60
C ARG A 129 20.34 -0.75 13.87
N ALA A 130 21.35 -0.36 14.64
CA ALA A 130 21.16 0.43 15.86
C ALA A 130 20.62 1.85 15.60
N THR A 131 20.88 2.40 14.42
CA THR A 131 20.43 3.75 14.00
C THR A 131 18.99 3.73 13.48
N VAL A 132 18.55 2.63 12.89
CA VAL A 132 17.34 2.54 12.04
C VAL A 132 16.15 1.90 12.76
N SER A 133 16.22 1.51 14.04
CA SER A 133 15.14 0.74 14.66
C SER A 133 13.90 1.55 15.03
N VAL A 134 12.79 1.31 14.34
CA VAL A 134 11.43 1.70 14.73
C VAL A 134 10.74 0.57 15.49
N GLY A 135 9.66 0.88 16.23
CA GLY A 135 8.80 -0.10 16.89
C GLY A 135 9.26 -0.55 18.29
N LYS A 136 8.35 -1.25 19.00
CA LYS A 136 8.56 -1.85 20.33
C LYS A 136 9.09 -3.27 20.19
N LEU A 137 9.92 -3.74 21.15
CA LEU A 137 10.40 -5.14 21.14
C LEU A 137 9.22 -6.10 21.34
N LEU A 138 9.15 -7.15 20.50
CA LEU A 138 8.12 -8.20 20.60
C LEU A 138 8.22 -9.05 21.87
N ALA A 139 9.43 -9.18 22.43
CA ALA A 139 9.66 -9.86 23.71
C ALA A 139 9.13 -9.08 24.92
N ALA A 140 8.78 -7.78 24.77
CA ALA A 140 8.08 -7.02 25.79
C ALA A 140 6.61 -7.50 25.86
N GLN A 141 6.02 -7.38 27.03
CA GLN A 141 4.58 -7.65 27.18
C GLN A 141 3.80 -6.50 26.51
N LEU A 142 3.38 -6.76 25.26
CA LEU A 142 2.63 -5.80 24.46
C LEU A 142 1.13 -6.02 24.71
N ASP A 143 0.39 -4.91 24.84
CA ASP A 143 -1.06 -4.95 24.92
C ASP A 143 -1.63 -5.14 23.51
N PRO A 144 -2.38 -6.23 23.20
CA PRO A 144 -2.98 -6.46 21.89
C PRO A 144 -3.93 -5.32 21.47
N PHE A 145 -4.56 -4.66 22.41
CA PHE A 145 -5.52 -3.58 22.14
C PHE A 145 -4.85 -2.29 21.66
N GLU A 146 -3.58 -2.08 21.98
CA GLU A 146 -2.77 -1.02 21.37
C GLU A 146 -2.53 -1.23 19.87
N TYR A 147 -2.68 -2.47 19.39
CA TYR A 147 -2.51 -2.88 18.00
C TYR A 147 -3.86 -3.18 17.32
N GLU A 148 -4.94 -2.64 17.86
CA GLU A 148 -6.29 -2.72 17.32
C GLU A 148 -6.87 -4.15 17.25
N VAL A 149 -6.38 -5.08 18.06
CA VAL A 149 -7.08 -6.34 18.27
C VAL A 149 -8.35 -6.03 19.06
N HIS A 150 -9.49 -6.49 18.57
CA HIS A 150 -10.78 -6.21 19.22
C HIS A 150 -10.86 -6.84 20.61
N GLN A 151 -11.42 -6.08 21.55
CA GLN A 151 -11.75 -6.62 22.86
C GLN A 151 -12.93 -7.59 22.72
N PRO A 152 -12.86 -8.77 23.34
CA PRO A 152 -13.96 -9.72 23.34
C PRO A 152 -15.09 -9.24 24.25
N ILE A 153 -16.31 -9.73 23.99
CA ILE A 153 -17.48 -9.48 24.85
C ILE A 153 -17.19 -9.82 26.32
N ALA A 154 -17.73 -9.02 27.23
CA ALA A 154 -17.74 -9.34 28.65
C ALA A 154 -18.88 -10.33 28.97
N VAL A 155 -18.50 -11.44 29.60
CA VAL A 155 -19.46 -12.44 30.10
C VAL A 155 -19.25 -12.71 31.59
N ALA A 156 -20.29 -13.17 32.28
CA ALA A 156 -20.16 -13.52 33.69
C ALA A 156 -19.12 -14.63 33.88
N GLY A 157 -18.22 -14.50 34.86
CA GLY A 157 -17.15 -15.45 35.11
C GLY A 157 -15.84 -15.24 34.33
N ALA A 158 -15.74 -14.18 33.52
CA ALA A 158 -14.56 -13.91 32.72
C ALA A 158 -13.49 -13.00 33.38
N GLY A 159 -13.69 -12.59 34.64
CA GLY A 159 -12.85 -11.56 35.31
C GLY A 159 -11.36 -11.92 35.46
N ASP A 160 -11.04 -13.21 35.57
CA ASP A 160 -9.66 -13.71 35.78
C ASP A 160 -9.07 -14.32 34.49
N LEU A 161 -9.75 -14.21 33.34
CA LEU A 161 -9.29 -14.78 32.08
C LEU A 161 -8.27 -13.88 31.38
N PRO A 162 -7.41 -14.46 30.51
CA PRO A 162 -6.52 -13.68 29.68
C PRO A 162 -7.27 -12.63 28.86
N PRO A 163 -6.63 -11.49 28.47
CA PRO A 163 -7.28 -10.43 27.72
C PRO A 163 -7.96 -10.92 26.44
N LEU A 164 -7.34 -11.84 25.72
CA LEU A 164 -7.89 -12.49 24.54
C LEU A 164 -8.34 -13.91 24.85
N PRO A 165 -9.47 -14.39 24.27
CA PRO A 165 -9.85 -15.78 24.35
C PRO A 165 -8.85 -16.68 23.60
N PRO A 166 -8.83 -18.01 23.89
CA PRO A 166 -8.01 -18.96 23.14
C PRO A 166 -8.29 -18.84 21.64
N TYR A 167 -7.18 -18.77 20.86
CA TYR A 167 -7.31 -18.71 19.41
C TYR A 167 -7.70 -20.07 18.85
N ILE A 168 -8.70 -20.10 17.98
CA ILE A 168 -9.11 -21.29 17.24
C ILE A 168 -8.51 -21.19 15.85
N SER A 169 -7.56 -22.08 15.53
CA SER A 169 -6.86 -22.08 14.25
C SER A 169 -7.81 -22.43 13.11
N ARG A 170 -7.62 -21.82 11.95
CA ARG A 170 -8.41 -21.98 10.73
C ARG A 170 -7.49 -22.23 9.54
N ASP A 171 -8.03 -22.70 8.40
CA ASP A 171 -7.23 -23.10 7.23
C ASP A 171 -6.28 -22.01 6.72
N HIS A 172 -6.70 -20.75 6.75
CA HIS A 172 -5.86 -19.63 6.35
C HIS A 172 -4.63 -19.39 7.24
N ASP A 173 -4.63 -19.90 8.47
CA ASP A 173 -3.50 -19.79 9.39
C ASP A 173 -2.32 -20.65 8.94
N ILE A 174 -2.55 -21.70 8.14
CA ILE A 174 -1.47 -22.54 7.58
C ILE A 174 -0.59 -21.70 6.66
N ALA A 175 -1.19 -20.99 5.69
CA ALA A 175 -0.47 -20.13 4.77
C ALA A 175 0.21 -18.95 5.48
N LEU A 176 -0.42 -18.42 6.54
CA LEU A 176 0.14 -17.38 7.38
C LEU A 176 1.36 -17.88 8.17
N ALA A 177 1.27 -19.07 8.75
CA ALA A 177 2.36 -19.71 9.48
C ALA A 177 3.57 -20.02 8.57
N ASP A 178 3.31 -20.51 7.35
CA ASP A 178 4.35 -20.74 6.34
C ASP A 178 5.09 -19.44 5.97
N THR A 179 4.36 -18.33 5.83
CA THR A 179 4.95 -17.02 5.58
C THR A 179 5.85 -16.58 6.75
N VAL A 180 5.37 -16.70 7.98
CA VAL A 180 6.16 -16.39 9.19
C VAL A 180 7.42 -17.26 9.26
N GLN A 181 7.32 -18.54 8.90
CA GLN A 181 8.45 -19.45 8.90
C GLN A 181 9.53 -19.05 7.87
N ARG A 182 9.13 -18.65 6.65
CA ARG A 182 10.08 -18.13 5.65
C ARG A 182 10.81 -16.88 6.15
N VAL A 183 10.09 -16.00 6.86
CA VAL A 183 10.68 -14.79 7.45
C VAL A 183 11.66 -15.13 8.59
N ILE A 184 11.36 -16.12 9.42
CA ILE A 184 12.31 -16.61 10.43
C ILE A 184 13.59 -17.16 9.79
N CYS A 185 13.46 -17.79 8.62
CA CYS A 185 14.59 -18.28 7.83
C CYS A 185 15.38 -17.18 7.10
N GLY A 186 14.96 -15.90 7.19
CA GLY A 186 15.72 -14.75 6.71
C GLY A 186 15.09 -14.02 5.51
N ALA A 187 13.94 -14.46 4.99
CA ALA A 187 13.22 -13.77 3.91
C ALA A 187 12.52 -12.51 4.44
N SER A 188 12.27 -11.54 3.56
CA SER A 188 11.33 -10.45 3.80
C SER A 188 10.04 -10.74 3.06
N GLU A 189 8.91 -10.73 3.77
CA GLU A 189 7.61 -11.13 3.25
C GLU A 189 6.50 -10.15 3.66
N MET A 190 5.47 -10.08 2.85
CA MET A 190 4.23 -9.37 3.16
C MET A 190 3.05 -10.31 3.01
N VAL A 191 2.12 -10.23 3.94
CA VAL A 191 0.83 -10.92 3.86
C VAL A 191 -0.28 -10.00 4.34
N VAL A 192 -1.41 -10.01 3.62
CA VAL A 192 -2.60 -9.22 3.94
C VAL A 192 -3.81 -10.13 4.04
N LEU A 193 -4.44 -10.14 5.19
CA LEU A 193 -5.67 -10.90 5.43
C LEU A 193 -6.89 -10.12 4.91
N VAL A 194 -7.65 -10.72 4.00
CA VAL A 194 -8.85 -10.11 3.39
C VAL A 194 -10.12 -10.76 3.94
N GLY A 195 -11.04 -9.95 4.45
CA GLY A 195 -12.32 -10.46 5.00
C GLY A 195 -13.25 -9.35 5.46
N GLY A 196 -14.47 -9.70 5.84
CA GLY A 196 -15.45 -8.78 6.44
C GLY A 196 -14.99 -8.19 7.77
N SER A 197 -15.80 -7.28 8.35
CA SER A 197 -15.54 -6.77 9.69
C SER A 197 -15.67 -7.87 10.73
N SER A 198 -14.83 -7.81 11.76
CA SER A 198 -14.88 -8.74 12.91
C SER A 198 -14.75 -10.24 12.58
N THR A 199 -14.18 -10.57 11.42
CA THR A 199 -13.90 -11.97 11.01
C THR A 199 -12.68 -12.58 11.69
N GLY A 200 -12.02 -11.83 12.57
CA GLY A 200 -10.84 -12.29 13.31
C GLY A 200 -9.49 -12.05 12.62
N LYS A 201 -9.43 -11.25 11.54
CA LYS A 201 -8.18 -10.93 10.82
C LYS A 201 -7.06 -10.47 11.75
N THR A 202 -7.34 -9.45 12.56
CA THR A 202 -6.35 -8.85 13.46
C THR A 202 -5.92 -9.82 14.57
N ALA A 203 -6.84 -10.68 15.06
CA ALA A 203 -6.52 -11.73 16.01
C ALA A 203 -5.61 -12.81 15.39
N ALA A 204 -5.87 -13.22 14.14
CA ALA A 204 -5.02 -14.16 13.41
C ALA A 204 -3.60 -13.63 13.23
N LEU A 205 -3.46 -12.36 12.82
CA LEU A 205 -2.15 -11.72 12.70
C LEU A 205 -1.44 -11.63 14.06
N TRP A 206 -2.18 -11.36 15.15
CA TRP A 206 -1.61 -11.29 16.49
C TRP A 206 -1.09 -12.65 16.97
N GLU A 207 -1.83 -13.72 16.69
CA GLU A 207 -1.41 -15.09 17.01
C GLU A 207 -0.18 -15.51 16.21
N ALA A 208 -0.11 -15.12 14.93
CA ALA A 208 1.03 -15.38 14.06
C ALA A 208 2.35 -14.75 14.55
N LEU A 209 2.32 -13.78 15.48
CA LEU A 209 3.51 -13.23 16.11
C LEU A 209 4.14 -14.16 17.17
N THR A 210 3.43 -15.21 17.60
CA THR A 210 3.90 -16.08 18.69
C THR A 210 5.29 -16.69 18.46
N PRO A 211 5.64 -17.23 17.27
CA PRO A 211 6.99 -17.73 17.01
C PRO A 211 8.06 -16.62 17.03
N LEU A 212 7.70 -15.41 16.60
CA LEU A 212 8.60 -14.26 16.57
C LEU A 212 8.84 -13.68 17.97
N ARG A 213 7.86 -13.78 18.88
CA ARG A 213 8.04 -13.40 20.29
C ARG A 213 9.08 -14.28 21.00
N ALA A 214 9.14 -15.55 20.63
CA ALA A 214 10.15 -16.50 21.15
C ALA A 214 11.56 -16.25 20.57
N THR A 215 11.66 -15.48 19.47
CA THR A 215 12.92 -15.20 18.78
C THR A 215 13.48 -13.83 19.21
N PRO A 216 14.68 -13.74 19.78
CA PRO A 216 15.22 -12.47 20.27
C PRO A 216 15.42 -11.42 19.17
N GLY A 217 15.14 -10.17 19.50
CA GLY A 217 15.47 -9.00 18.67
C GLY A 217 14.39 -8.56 17.69
N TRP A 218 13.28 -9.25 17.59
CA TRP A 218 12.13 -8.83 16.78
C TRP A 218 11.43 -7.62 17.40
N ARG A 219 10.99 -6.72 16.54
CA ARG A 219 10.22 -5.51 16.88
C ARG A 219 8.88 -5.50 16.16
N LEU A 220 7.88 -4.89 16.78
CA LEU A 220 6.57 -4.62 16.20
C LEU A 220 6.42 -3.11 16.04
N TRP A 221 6.23 -2.65 14.82
CA TRP A 221 6.01 -1.25 14.50
C TRP A 221 4.66 -1.06 13.83
N HIS A 222 3.82 -0.22 14.44
CA HIS A 222 2.53 0.20 13.93
C HIS A 222 2.62 1.70 13.63
N PRO A 223 2.66 2.13 12.36
CA PRO A 223 2.66 3.54 11.99
C PRO A 223 1.25 4.11 12.19
N TRP A 224 1.07 4.86 13.28
CA TRP A 224 -0.24 5.31 13.71
C TRP A 224 -0.38 6.84 13.71
N GLN A 225 0.62 7.59 14.20
CA GLN A 225 0.55 9.00 14.50
C GLN A 225 1.58 9.84 13.72
N PRO A 226 1.24 11.07 13.29
CA PRO A 226 0.00 11.82 13.54
C PRO A 226 -1.18 11.32 12.71
N THR A 227 -0.93 10.76 11.53
CA THR A 227 -1.86 9.96 10.74
C THR A 227 -1.15 8.68 10.32
N ARG A 228 -1.88 7.62 10.00
CA ARG A 228 -1.28 6.34 9.55
C ARG A 228 -0.38 6.54 8.35
N ARG A 229 -0.85 7.29 7.37
CA ARG A 229 -0.15 7.57 6.12
C ARG A 229 1.13 8.37 6.34
N GLN A 230 1.04 9.47 7.08
CA GLN A 230 2.21 10.30 7.39
C GLN A 230 3.24 9.55 8.24
N ALA A 231 2.81 8.87 9.31
CA ALA A 231 3.68 8.06 10.16
C ALA A 231 4.42 6.97 9.36
N PHE A 232 3.72 6.36 8.39
CA PHE A 232 4.30 5.39 7.48
C PHE A 232 5.40 6.04 6.62
N HIS A 233 5.10 7.11 5.91
CA HIS A 233 6.06 7.80 5.04
C HIS A 233 7.28 8.33 5.80
N ASP A 234 7.06 8.96 6.95
CA ASP A 234 8.14 9.54 7.77
C ASP A 234 9.13 8.50 8.33
N SER A 235 8.70 7.24 8.40
CA SER A 235 9.45 6.25 9.15
C SER A 235 9.74 4.94 8.40
N ILE A 236 9.22 4.70 7.21
CA ILE A 236 9.44 3.45 6.48
C ILE A 236 10.93 3.24 6.13
N THR A 237 11.65 4.29 5.82
CA THR A 237 13.11 4.26 5.56
C THR A 237 13.92 3.84 6.78
N ARG A 238 13.33 3.94 7.99
CA ARG A 238 13.94 3.57 9.28
C ARG A 238 13.63 2.15 9.72
N VAL A 239 12.82 1.40 8.96
CA VAL A 239 12.55 -0.02 9.23
C VAL A 239 13.79 -0.84 8.93
N GLY A 240 14.27 -1.61 9.89
CA GLY A 240 15.47 -2.45 9.77
C GLY A 240 15.15 -3.94 9.95
N PRO A 241 16.18 -4.79 9.93
CA PRO A 241 16.01 -6.23 10.11
C PRO A 241 15.26 -6.60 11.39
N ARG A 242 14.54 -7.72 11.32
CA ARG A 242 13.73 -8.26 12.42
C ARG A 242 12.65 -7.28 12.89
N THR A 243 12.01 -6.61 11.94
CA THR A 243 10.88 -5.74 12.23
C THR A 243 9.61 -6.31 11.60
N VAL A 244 8.56 -6.40 12.39
CA VAL A 244 7.19 -6.62 11.92
C VAL A 244 6.56 -5.25 11.71
N LEU A 245 6.15 -4.97 10.49
CA LEU A 245 5.37 -3.80 10.12
C LEU A 245 3.89 -4.16 10.17
N TRP A 246 3.14 -3.51 11.06
CA TRP A 246 1.74 -3.78 11.32
C TRP A 246 0.86 -2.76 10.59
N LEU A 247 0.25 -3.19 9.48
CA LEU A 247 -0.62 -2.36 8.63
C LEU A 247 -2.09 -2.77 8.79
N ASN A 248 -2.61 -2.69 10.02
CA ASN A 248 -4.05 -2.91 10.21
C ASN A 248 -4.83 -1.87 9.41
N GLU A 249 -5.89 -2.31 8.69
CA GLU A 249 -6.62 -1.49 7.73
C GLU A 249 -5.68 -0.97 6.62
N THR A 250 -5.07 -1.89 5.86
CA THR A 250 -4.07 -1.62 4.81
C THR A 250 -4.53 -0.56 3.79
N GLN A 251 -5.84 -0.42 3.54
CA GLN A 251 -6.39 0.64 2.70
C GLN A 251 -6.07 2.04 3.20
N GLU A 252 -5.87 2.24 4.51
CA GLU A 252 -5.51 3.53 5.08
C GLU A 252 -4.10 3.99 4.66
N TYR A 253 -3.27 3.05 4.24
CA TYR A 253 -1.90 3.30 3.77
C TYR A 253 -1.80 3.29 2.24
N LEU A 254 -2.57 2.42 1.58
CA LEU A 254 -2.45 2.15 0.13
C LEU A 254 -3.60 2.75 -0.70
N SER A 255 -4.35 3.74 -0.18
CA SER A 255 -5.33 4.50 -0.94
C SER A 255 -5.02 5.99 -0.94
N GLY A 256 -5.59 6.75 -1.89
CA GLY A 256 -5.40 8.20 -2.00
C GLY A 256 -4.14 8.62 -2.78
N PRO A 257 -3.72 9.90 -2.68
CA PRO A 257 -2.70 10.49 -3.57
C PRO A 257 -1.34 9.80 -3.50
N ASP A 258 -0.93 9.35 -2.31
CA ASP A 258 0.40 8.77 -2.08
C ASP A 258 0.41 7.23 -2.14
N ALA A 259 -0.69 6.60 -2.59
CA ALA A 259 -0.83 5.14 -2.59
C ALA A 259 0.26 4.43 -3.40
N GLU A 260 0.59 4.94 -4.57
CA GLU A 260 1.63 4.40 -5.44
C GLU A 260 3.02 4.50 -4.80
N HIS A 261 3.31 5.63 -4.13
CA HIS A 261 4.57 5.81 -3.40
C HIS A 261 4.67 4.88 -2.19
N ALA A 262 3.57 4.71 -1.46
CA ALA A 262 3.54 3.76 -0.34
C ALA A 262 3.76 2.32 -0.82
N ALA A 263 3.17 1.94 -1.95
CA ALA A 263 3.37 0.62 -2.54
C ALA A 263 4.82 0.43 -3.02
N ALA A 264 5.41 1.43 -3.68
CA ALA A 264 6.82 1.41 -4.07
C ALA A 264 7.75 1.28 -2.85
N ALA A 265 7.53 2.09 -1.81
CA ALA A 265 8.33 2.02 -0.59
C ALA A 265 8.23 0.67 0.14
N LEU A 266 7.07 0.01 0.11
CA LEU A 266 6.91 -1.36 0.61
C LEU A 266 7.63 -2.38 -0.26
N HIS A 267 7.54 -2.23 -1.57
CA HIS A 267 8.26 -3.08 -2.50
C HIS A 267 9.79 -2.99 -2.26
N ASP A 268 10.31 -1.77 -2.14
CA ASP A 268 11.73 -1.53 -1.86
C ASP A 268 12.16 -2.11 -0.51
N LEU A 269 11.32 -1.93 0.53
CA LEU A 269 11.57 -2.52 1.85
C LEU A 269 11.67 -4.05 1.78
N LEU A 270 10.78 -4.70 1.04
CA LEU A 270 10.73 -6.16 0.92
C LEU A 270 11.88 -6.69 0.03
N SER A 271 12.34 -5.91 -0.94
CA SER A 271 13.41 -6.27 -1.87
C SER A 271 14.80 -5.98 -1.31
N ASP A 272 14.93 -5.11 -0.30
CA ASP A 272 16.22 -4.72 0.29
C ASP A 272 16.79 -5.81 1.20
N ALA A 273 17.71 -6.61 0.67
CA ALA A 273 18.39 -7.65 1.43
C ALA A 273 19.16 -7.14 2.65
N SER A 274 19.60 -5.86 2.65
CA SER A 274 20.31 -5.28 3.80
C SER A 274 19.39 -5.01 4.99
N ARG A 275 18.09 -4.96 4.76
CA ARG A 275 17.04 -4.75 5.75
C ARG A 275 16.30 -6.06 6.11
N ALA A 276 16.59 -7.15 5.41
CA ALA A 276 15.99 -8.46 5.70
C ALA A 276 16.48 -9.04 7.05
N PRO A 277 15.63 -9.81 7.75
CA PRO A 277 14.24 -10.11 7.43
C PRO A 277 13.26 -9.06 7.96
N VAL A 278 12.24 -8.74 7.17
CA VAL A 278 11.12 -7.89 7.53
C VAL A 278 9.82 -8.63 7.24
N LEU A 279 8.85 -8.54 8.15
CA LEU A 279 7.52 -9.09 7.96
C LEU A 279 6.50 -7.94 7.91
N VAL A 280 5.74 -7.84 6.82
CA VAL A 280 4.62 -6.90 6.72
C VAL A 280 3.31 -7.67 6.90
N LEU A 281 2.57 -7.32 7.94
CA LEU A 281 1.28 -7.91 8.28
C LEU A 281 0.17 -6.88 8.10
N GLY A 282 -0.79 -7.16 7.24
CA GLY A 282 -1.90 -6.26 6.95
C GLY A 282 -3.27 -6.92 7.07
N THR A 283 -4.29 -6.08 7.26
CA THR A 283 -5.70 -6.46 7.13
C THR A 283 -6.36 -5.59 6.06
N LEU A 284 -7.33 -6.15 5.34
CA LEU A 284 -8.03 -5.45 4.27
C LEU A 284 -9.48 -5.89 4.22
N TRP A 285 -10.41 -4.96 3.97
CA TRP A 285 -11.80 -5.30 3.76
C TRP A 285 -12.04 -5.72 2.32
N ARG A 286 -12.99 -6.66 2.09
CA ARG A 286 -13.34 -7.12 0.73
C ARG A 286 -13.74 -5.99 -0.21
N SER A 287 -14.45 -4.98 0.30
CA SER A 287 -14.85 -3.80 -0.50
C SER A 287 -13.65 -2.98 -0.98
N HIS A 288 -12.65 -2.78 -0.12
CA HIS A 288 -11.43 -2.05 -0.47
C HIS A 288 -10.49 -2.89 -1.34
N HIS A 289 -10.44 -4.21 -1.14
CA HIS A 289 -9.70 -5.11 -2.03
C HIS A 289 -10.13 -4.96 -3.47
N LYS A 290 -11.45 -5.00 -3.75
CA LYS A 290 -11.96 -4.79 -5.12
C LYS A 290 -11.48 -3.47 -5.72
N VAL A 291 -11.51 -2.37 -4.96
CA VAL A 291 -11.09 -1.05 -5.43
C VAL A 291 -9.57 -0.98 -5.69
N LEU A 292 -8.76 -1.49 -4.76
CA LEU A 292 -7.30 -1.41 -4.85
C LEU A 292 -6.70 -2.34 -5.92
N CYS A 293 -7.41 -3.42 -6.27
CA CYS A 293 -6.95 -4.40 -7.27
C CYS A 293 -7.61 -4.25 -8.65
N CYS A 294 -8.58 -3.33 -8.84
CA CYS A 294 -9.24 -3.10 -10.13
C CYS A 294 -8.29 -2.59 -11.24
N GLU A 295 -7.25 -1.85 -10.87
CA GLU A 295 -6.27 -1.35 -11.83
C GLU A 295 -5.06 -2.30 -11.90
N SER A 296 -5.07 -3.24 -12.83
CA SER A 296 -4.01 -4.24 -13.02
C SER A 296 -2.59 -3.68 -13.23
N LYS A 297 -2.48 -2.39 -13.60
CA LYS A 297 -1.20 -1.70 -13.87
C LYS A 297 -0.69 -0.90 -12.67
N SER A 298 -1.47 -0.71 -11.60
CA SER A 298 -1.03 0.06 -10.44
C SER A 298 0.02 -0.70 -9.62
N SER A 299 0.97 0.03 -8.99
CA SER A 299 1.96 -0.58 -8.10
C SER A 299 1.31 -1.19 -6.87
N VAL A 300 0.19 -0.62 -6.42
CA VAL A 300 -0.63 -1.16 -5.32
C VAL A 300 -1.19 -2.53 -5.68
N SER A 301 -1.79 -2.67 -6.86
CA SER A 301 -2.34 -3.95 -7.33
C SER A 301 -1.23 -5.00 -7.46
N LYS A 302 -0.10 -4.65 -8.09
CA LYS A 302 1.06 -5.54 -8.22
C LYS A 302 1.64 -5.98 -6.87
N LEU A 303 1.70 -5.06 -5.91
CA LEU A 303 2.17 -5.37 -4.56
C LEU A 303 1.24 -6.35 -3.85
N LEU A 304 -0.08 -6.22 -4.01
CA LEU A 304 -1.08 -7.02 -3.29
C LEU A 304 -1.34 -8.39 -3.92
N ASN A 305 -1.34 -8.53 -5.24
CA ASN A 305 -1.87 -9.69 -5.97
C ASN A 305 -1.36 -11.08 -5.52
N SER A 306 -0.12 -11.22 -5.07
CA SER A 306 0.43 -12.51 -4.61
C SER A 306 0.52 -12.64 -3.08
N ARG A 307 -0.07 -11.69 -2.33
CA ARG A 307 0.15 -11.54 -0.88
C ARG A 307 -1.15 -11.56 -0.07
N LEU A 308 -2.25 -11.91 -0.71
CA LEU A 308 -3.57 -11.89 -0.11
C LEU A 308 -3.96 -13.28 0.41
N ILE A 309 -4.49 -13.34 1.61
CA ILE A 309 -5.09 -14.55 2.20
C ILE A 309 -6.53 -14.22 2.58
N ALA A 310 -7.48 -14.96 2.02
CA ALA A 310 -8.90 -14.78 2.34
C ALA A 310 -9.22 -15.36 3.73
N VAL A 311 -9.94 -14.60 4.55
CA VAL A 311 -10.42 -15.04 5.87
C VAL A 311 -11.92 -15.32 5.77
N PRO A 312 -12.36 -16.55 6.06
CA PRO A 312 -13.78 -16.92 6.09
C PRO A 312 -14.57 -16.12 7.13
N GLU A 313 -15.85 -15.86 6.83
CA GLU A 313 -16.73 -15.13 7.75
C GLU A 313 -17.26 -15.99 8.89
N SER A 314 -17.32 -17.30 8.67
CA SER A 314 -17.82 -18.27 9.64
C SER A 314 -16.82 -19.39 9.90
N PHE A 315 -17.10 -20.18 10.93
CA PHE A 315 -16.37 -21.40 11.25
C PHE A 315 -17.02 -22.64 10.62
N SER A 316 -17.82 -22.47 9.57
CA SER A 316 -18.43 -23.58 8.85
C SER A 316 -17.33 -24.44 8.21
N GLY A 317 -17.38 -25.75 8.39
CA GLY A 317 -16.37 -26.70 7.89
C GLY A 317 -15.15 -26.94 8.81
N HIS A 318 -15.05 -26.24 9.95
CA HIS A 318 -13.99 -26.47 10.94
C HIS A 318 -14.31 -27.63 11.87
N ASP A 319 -13.27 -28.22 12.48
CA ASP A 319 -13.42 -29.32 13.44
C ASP A 319 -14.28 -28.89 14.64
N PRO A 320 -15.49 -29.48 14.80
CA PRO A 320 -16.37 -29.14 15.91
C PRO A 320 -15.76 -29.50 17.30
N ALA A 321 -14.75 -30.37 17.33
CA ALA A 321 -14.07 -30.74 18.57
C ALA A 321 -13.16 -29.61 19.05
N ALA A 322 -12.42 -28.95 18.17
CA ALA A 322 -11.57 -27.80 18.51
C ALA A 322 -12.39 -26.60 19.02
N ILE A 323 -13.55 -26.34 18.41
CA ILE A 323 -14.49 -25.29 18.85
C ILE A 323 -15.04 -25.61 20.25
N ARG A 324 -15.45 -26.86 20.50
CA ARG A 324 -15.96 -27.29 21.82
C ARG A 324 -14.88 -27.21 22.90
N ASP A 325 -13.67 -27.69 22.63
CA ASP A 325 -12.56 -27.64 23.57
C ASP A 325 -12.20 -26.17 23.94
N ALA A 326 -12.26 -25.24 22.99
CA ALA A 326 -12.08 -23.81 23.25
C ALA A 326 -13.25 -23.23 24.07
N ALA A 327 -14.49 -23.66 23.80
CA ALA A 327 -15.69 -23.23 24.54
C ALA A 327 -15.68 -23.76 26.01
N ASP A 328 -15.17 -24.94 26.22
CA ASP A 328 -15.04 -25.52 27.57
C ASP A 328 -13.99 -24.76 28.42
N ARG A 329 -12.98 -24.15 27.76
CA ARG A 329 -11.92 -23.40 28.41
C ARG A 329 -12.24 -21.93 28.63
N ASP A 330 -13.15 -21.37 27.83
CA ASP A 330 -13.44 -19.93 27.87
C ASP A 330 -14.93 -19.65 27.70
N PRO A 331 -15.60 -19.11 28.73
CA PRO A 331 -17.03 -18.79 28.70
C PRO A 331 -17.40 -17.75 27.64
N ARG A 332 -16.46 -16.93 27.16
CA ARG A 332 -16.71 -15.99 26.06
C ARG A 332 -16.91 -16.75 24.74
N ILE A 333 -16.09 -17.78 24.50
CA ILE A 333 -16.26 -18.66 23.33
C ILE A 333 -17.53 -19.48 23.46
N ALA A 334 -17.81 -20.02 24.66
CA ALA A 334 -19.05 -20.75 24.90
C ALA A 334 -20.30 -19.89 24.61
N ALA A 335 -20.30 -18.65 25.05
CA ALA A 335 -21.37 -17.70 24.75
C ALA A 335 -21.49 -17.40 23.25
N ALA A 336 -20.37 -17.29 22.54
CA ALA A 336 -20.36 -17.06 21.11
C ALA A 336 -20.85 -18.28 20.31
N VAL A 337 -20.46 -19.49 20.68
CA VAL A 337 -20.92 -20.76 20.05
C VAL A 337 -22.43 -20.93 20.19
N ASN A 338 -22.98 -20.56 21.35
CA ASN A 338 -24.40 -20.70 21.64
C ASN A 338 -25.25 -19.54 21.06
N GLY A 339 -24.67 -18.39 20.80
CA GLY A 339 -25.41 -17.18 20.42
C GLY A 339 -25.08 -16.63 19.02
N ALA A 340 -24.14 -17.20 18.30
CA ALA A 340 -23.78 -16.74 16.95
C ALA A 340 -24.67 -17.37 15.89
N ASP A 341 -25.18 -16.56 14.97
CA ASP A 341 -25.83 -17.05 13.75
C ASP A 341 -24.76 -17.58 12.78
N ASP A 342 -25.06 -18.64 12.04
CA ASP A 342 -24.21 -19.24 10.99
C ASP A 342 -22.75 -19.48 11.40
N ASN A 343 -22.48 -19.84 12.65
CA ASN A 343 -21.12 -20.02 13.20
C ASN A 343 -20.20 -18.78 13.08
N GLN A 344 -20.76 -17.58 13.12
CA GLN A 344 -20.02 -16.32 13.08
C GLN A 344 -19.45 -15.96 14.48
N ILE A 345 -18.69 -16.86 15.06
CA ILE A 345 -18.16 -16.80 16.43
C ILE A 345 -17.33 -15.53 16.67
N THR A 346 -16.45 -15.15 15.74
CA THR A 346 -15.59 -13.97 15.89
C THR A 346 -16.37 -12.66 15.86
N GLN A 347 -17.42 -12.58 15.06
CA GLN A 347 -18.30 -11.41 14.99
C GLN A 347 -19.13 -11.26 16.27
N PHE A 348 -19.59 -12.36 16.82
CA PHE A 348 -20.29 -12.37 18.12
C PHE A 348 -19.35 -11.93 19.25
N LEU A 349 -18.13 -12.47 19.28
CA LEU A 349 -17.09 -12.07 20.26
C LEU A 349 -16.75 -10.58 20.19
N ALA A 350 -16.77 -9.99 19.01
CA ALA A 350 -16.58 -8.54 18.82
C ALA A 350 -17.83 -7.70 19.14
N GLY A 351 -18.93 -8.30 19.60
CA GLY A 351 -20.15 -7.59 19.96
C GLY A 351 -20.99 -7.08 18.80
N GLY A 352 -20.74 -7.54 17.59
CA GLY A 352 -21.41 -7.08 16.37
C GLY A 352 -22.93 -7.14 16.40
N PRO A 353 -23.56 -8.30 16.71
CA PRO A 353 -25.03 -8.41 16.79
C PRO A 353 -25.65 -7.50 17.85
N GLU A 354 -24.96 -7.28 18.99
CA GLU A 354 -25.45 -6.39 20.05
C GLU A 354 -25.44 -4.92 19.60
N LEU A 355 -24.42 -4.50 18.86
CA LEU A 355 -24.36 -3.14 18.29
C LEU A 355 -25.51 -2.91 17.32
N VAL A 356 -25.85 -3.90 16.47
CA VAL A 356 -26.98 -3.83 15.54
C VAL A 356 -28.31 -3.82 16.29
N ASN A 357 -28.47 -4.67 17.32
CA ASN A 357 -29.67 -4.69 18.17
C ASN A 357 -29.89 -3.33 18.86
N ARG A 358 -28.81 -2.75 19.40
CA ARG A 358 -28.86 -1.43 20.03
C ARG A 358 -29.30 -0.37 19.03
N TYR A 359 -28.70 -0.34 17.84
CA TYR A 359 -29.10 0.58 16.78
C TYR A 359 -30.57 0.40 16.37
N ARG A 360 -31.03 -0.85 16.19
CA ARG A 360 -32.35 -1.13 15.62
C ARG A 360 -33.49 -0.94 16.63
N PHE A 361 -33.27 -1.30 17.88
CA PHE A 361 -34.36 -1.50 18.85
C PHE A 361 -34.20 -0.70 20.15
N SER A 362 -32.99 -0.36 20.58
CA SER A 362 -32.73 0.22 21.88
C SER A 362 -32.34 1.72 21.82
N ALA A 363 -31.81 2.18 20.71
CA ALA A 363 -31.35 3.57 20.57
C ALA A 363 -32.57 4.53 20.56
N SER A 364 -32.47 5.65 21.29
CA SER A 364 -33.39 6.76 21.16
C SER A 364 -33.41 7.31 19.73
N PRO A 365 -34.48 7.96 19.26
CA PRO A 365 -34.51 8.56 17.91
C PRO A 365 -33.29 9.46 17.64
N ALA A 366 -32.87 10.27 18.58
CA ALA A 366 -31.73 11.15 18.50
C ALA A 366 -30.40 10.37 18.40
N ALA A 367 -30.23 9.32 19.21
CA ALA A 367 -29.06 8.45 19.14
C ALA A 367 -28.98 7.70 17.79
N LYS A 368 -30.13 7.21 17.31
CA LYS A 368 -30.24 6.56 16.00
C LYS A 368 -29.90 7.52 14.86
N ALA A 369 -30.39 8.76 14.90
CA ALA A 369 -30.08 9.80 13.93
C ALA A 369 -28.56 10.12 13.87
N ALA A 370 -27.91 10.22 15.03
CA ALA A 370 -26.47 10.43 15.11
C ALA A 370 -25.68 9.25 14.52
N ILE A 371 -26.11 7.99 14.77
CA ILE A 371 -25.49 6.78 14.20
C ILE A 371 -25.71 6.77 12.68
N GLU A 372 -26.89 7.08 12.17
CA GLU A 372 -27.19 7.11 10.74
C GLU A 372 -26.40 8.20 10.01
N ALA A 373 -26.25 9.39 10.59
CA ALA A 373 -25.40 10.45 10.07
C ALA A 373 -23.93 10.00 10.02
N ALA A 374 -23.45 9.29 11.03
CA ALA A 374 -22.12 8.72 11.07
C ALA A 374 -21.92 7.61 10.01
N MET A 375 -22.90 6.70 9.85
CA MET A 375 -22.87 5.67 8.81
C MET A 375 -22.78 6.30 7.41
N ASP A 376 -23.57 7.32 7.14
CA ASP A 376 -23.55 8.01 5.85
C ASP A 376 -22.25 8.79 5.66
N ALA A 377 -21.69 9.41 6.68
CA ALA A 377 -20.40 10.10 6.59
C ALA A 377 -19.28 9.15 6.17
N VAL A 378 -19.13 8.01 6.84
CA VAL A 378 -18.06 7.07 6.55
C VAL A 378 -18.25 6.41 5.19
N ARG A 379 -19.47 6.03 4.80
CA ARG A 379 -19.71 5.44 3.49
C ARG A 379 -19.60 6.45 2.34
N MET A 380 -19.75 7.76 2.61
CA MET A 380 -19.54 8.83 1.61
C MET A 380 -18.09 9.26 1.49
N GLY A 381 -17.18 8.72 2.32
CA GLY A 381 -15.75 8.97 2.21
C GLY A 381 -15.19 9.93 3.25
N HIS A 382 -15.94 10.26 4.27
CA HIS A 382 -15.43 10.96 5.46
C HIS A 382 -14.58 9.98 6.29
N THR A 383 -13.46 10.43 6.84
CA THR A 383 -12.68 9.66 7.81
C THR A 383 -13.53 9.32 9.03
N ASN A 384 -13.40 8.08 9.55
CA ASN A 384 -14.14 7.64 10.74
C ASN A 384 -13.62 8.31 12.03
N SER A 385 -13.65 9.65 12.02
CA SER A 385 -13.28 10.57 13.13
C SER A 385 -14.10 11.83 13.00
N LEU A 386 -15.38 11.74 13.38
CA LEU A 386 -16.41 12.74 13.17
C LEU A 386 -16.36 13.78 14.27
N SER A 387 -16.46 15.08 13.92
CA SER A 387 -16.52 16.17 14.90
C SER A 387 -17.92 16.27 15.52
N TYR A 388 -17.99 16.80 16.74
CA TYR A 388 -19.26 17.12 17.39
C TYR A 388 -20.12 18.05 16.51
N ASP A 389 -19.51 19.10 15.94
CA ASP A 389 -20.19 20.09 15.12
C ASP A 389 -20.80 19.49 13.86
N PHE A 390 -20.08 18.54 13.21
CA PHE A 390 -20.62 17.79 12.07
C PHE A 390 -21.87 17.01 12.47
N LEU A 391 -21.80 16.26 13.58
CA LEU A 391 -22.94 15.46 14.05
C LEU A 391 -24.12 16.37 14.49
N HIS A 392 -23.83 17.53 15.10
CA HIS A 392 -24.82 18.50 15.48
C HIS A 392 -25.62 19.04 14.30
N ASP A 393 -24.92 19.36 13.19
CA ASP A 393 -25.55 19.95 12.02
C ASP A 393 -26.17 18.91 11.09
N ALA A 394 -25.66 17.67 11.05
CA ALA A 394 -26.13 16.61 10.16
C ALA A 394 -27.29 15.79 10.73
N ALA A 395 -27.19 15.36 12.00
CA ALA A 395 -28.13 14.40 12.60
C ALA A 395 -29.61 14.88 12.67
N PRO A 396 -29.93 16.18 12.83
CA PRO A 396 -31.32 16.63 12.81
C PRO A 396 -32.11 16.22 11.56
N TYR A 397 -31.47 16.12 10.43
CA TYR A 397 -32.08 15.75 9.14
C TYR A 397 -32.39 14.25 8.97
N TYR A 398 -32.01 13.44 9.96
CA TYR A 398 -32.35 12.02 10.05
C TYR A 398 -33.52 11.76 10.98
N LEU A 399 -34.05 12.82 11.64
CA LEU A 399 -35.26 12.79 12.48
C LEU A 399 -36.48 13.17 11.66
N THR A 400 -37.61 12.54 11.94
CA THR A 400 -38.89 12.99 11.44
C THR A 400 -39.30 14.29 12.10
N ASP A 401 -40.19 15.06 11.49
CA ASP A 401 -40.71 16.32 12.08
C ASP A 401 -41.28 16.11 13.48
N ASN A 402 -41.97 15.01 13.72
CA ASN A 402 -42.51 14.65 15.02
C ASN A 402 -41.44 14.37 16.08
N GLU A 403 -40.40 13.66 15.69
CA GLU A 403 -39.26 13.36 16.58
C GLU A 403 -38.45 14.62 16.85
N TRP A 404 -38.21 15.45 15.82
CA TRP A 404 -37.56 16.74 16.00
C TRP A 404 -38.34 17.69 16.92
N GLY A 405 -39.64 17.73 16.79
CA GLY A 405 -40.53 18.53 17.70
C GLY A 405 -40.47 18.10 19.16
N GLN A 406 -39.98 16.90 19.47
CA GLN A 406 -39.83 16.39 20.85
C GLN A 406 -38.41 16.57 21.40
N VAL A 407 -37.47 17.04 20.57
CA VAL A 407 -36.09 17.26 20.97
C VAL A 407 -35.98 18.43 21.95
N THR A 408 -35.23 18.26 23.02
CA THR A 408 -34.99 19.28 24.06
C THR A 408 -33.54 19.76 24.02
N GLU A 409 -33.27 20.92 24.61
CA GLU A 409 -31.92 21.48 24.72
C GLU A 409 -30.90 20.44 25.22
N GLY A 410 -29.68 20.41 24.66
CA GLY A 410 -28.63 19.40 24.96
C GLY A 410 -28.94 17.97 24.46
N TRP A 411 -29.79 17.85 23.47
CA TRP A 411 -30.21 16.55 22.90
C TRP A 411 -29.07 15.73 22.36
N LEU A 412 -28.12 16.37 21.65
CA LEU A 412 -27.00 15.64 21.04
C LEU A 412 -26.05 15.11 22.12
N ASP A 413 -25.77 15.87 23.17
CA ASP A 413 -24.93 15.41 24.28
C ASP A 413 -25.51 14.15 24.93
N ARG A 414 -26.84 14.10 25.11
CA ARG A 414 -27.53 12.91 25.64
C ARG A 414 -27.46 11.75 24.65
N ALA A 415 -27.70 12.00 23.38
CA ALA A 415 -27.59 10.98 22.30
C ALA A 415 -26.17 10.41 22.19
N LEU A 416 -25.15 11.26 22.24
CA LEU A 416 -23.77 10.86 22.19
C LEU A 416 -23.29 10.15 23.48
N ALA A 417 -23.82 10.53 24.65
CA ALA A 417 -23.59 9.80 25.89
C ALA A 417 -24.17 8.38 25.80
N GLU A 418 -25.41 8.25 25.31
CA GLU A 418 -26.10 6.97 25.10
C GLU A 418 -25.33 6.07 24.12
N THR A 419 -24.90 6.61 22.96
CA THR A 419 -24.18 5.84 21.94
C THR A 419 -22.76 5.50 22.34
N ASN A 420 -22.13 6.24 23.23
CA ASN A 420 -20.79 5.99 23.74
C ASN A 420 -20.75 4.92 24.84
N GLU A 421 -21.91 4.54 25.42
CA GLU A 421 -21.97 3.48 26.42
C GLU A 421 -21.48 2.14 25.84
N PRO A 422 -20.55 1.43 26.51
CA PRO A 422 -20.07 0.14 26.05
C PRO A 422 -21.20 -0.88 25.88
N CYS A 423 -21.09 -1.70 24.83
CA CYS A 423 -21.96 -2.85 24.58
C CYS A 423 -21.25 -4.13 25.00
N LYS A 424 -21.72 -4.79 26.09
CA LYS A 424 -21.13 -6.06 26.59
C LYS A 424 -19.60 -6.04 26.69
N GLY A 425 -19.01 -4.91 27.11
CA GLY A 425 -17.56 -4.74 27.27
C GLY A 425 -16.81 -4.26 26.02
N THR A 426 -17.47 -4.16 24.86
CA THR A 426 -16.92 -3.53 23.67
C THR A 426 -17.32 -2.04 23.58
N LEU A 427 -16.66 -1.28 22.70
CA LEU A 427 -17.02 0.13 22.46
C LEU A 427 -18.48 0.24 22.02
N GLY A 428 -19.14 1.34 22.40
CA GLY A 428 -20.49 1.64 21.97
C GLY A 428 -20.61 1.94 20.48
N PRO A 429 -21.86 2.05 19.96
CA PRO A 429 -22.12 2.32 18.54
C PRO A 429 -21.35 3.51 17.95
N LEU A 430 -21.24 4.60 18.72
CA LEU A 430 -20.53 5.82 18.35
C LEU A 430 -19.67 6.26 19.55
N ALA A 431 -18.40 5.85 19.55
CA ALA A 431 -17.50 6.01 20.68
C ALA A 431 -16.73 7.34 20.60
N ARG A 432 -16.59 8.02 21.75
CA ARG A 432 -15.77 9.22 21.87
C ARG A 432 -14.29 8.89 21.73
N ILE A 433 -13.58 9.55 20.80
CA ILE A 433 -12.13 9.45 20.66
C ILE A 433 -11.47 10.26 21.79
N ARG A 434 -10.58 9.60 22.53
CA ARG A 434 -9.79 10.24 23.59
C ARG A 434 -8.34 10.32 23.14
N PRO A 435 -7.76 11.51 22.91
CA PRO A 435 -6.35 11.66 22.63
C PRO A 435 -5.51 11.17 23.82
N ARG A 436 -4.37 10.54 23.57
CA ARG A 436 -3.46 10.10 24.64
C ARG A 436 -2.64 11.30 25.12
N PRO A 437 -2.25 11.38 26.41
CA PRO A 437 -1.51 12.53 26.97
C PRO A 437 -0.16 12.83 26.33
N SER A 438 0.40 11.91 25.55
CA SER A 438 1.67 12.06 24.84
C SER A 438 1.56 12.56 23.41
N GLU A 439 0.36 12.84 22.93
CA GLU A 439 0.13 13.34 21.58
C GLU A 439 0.45 14.82 21.51
N PRO A 440 1.35 15.28 20.61
CA PRO A 440 1.57 16.72 20.44
C PRO A 440 0.27 17.35 19.94
N ILE A 441 -0.21 18.35 20.66
CA ILE A 441 -1.33 19.19 20.22
C ILE A 441 -0.87 19.88 18.94
N GLU A 442 -1.49 19.55 17.80
CA GLU A 442 -1.30 20.28 16.55
C GLU A 442 -1.65 21.77 16.82
N ARG A 443 -0.63 22.59 16.99
CA ARG A 443 -0.82 24.03 16.94
C ARG A 443 -1.13 24.40 15.49
N LYS A 444 -2.40 24.61 15.19
CA LYS A 444 -2.77 25.30 13.95
C LYS A 444 -2.03 26.63 13.91
N THR A 445 -1.16 26.81 12.96
CA THR A 445 -0.73 28.14 12.53
C THR A 445 -1.98 28.91 12.11
N PRO A 446 -2.27 30.06 12.70
CA PRO A 446 -3.45 30.81 12.32
C PRO A 446 -3.30 31.29 10.88
N ALA A 447 -4.24 30.91 10.02
CA ALA A 447 -4.38 31.50 8.70
C ALA A 447 -4.56 33.02 8.87
N VAL A 448 -3.65 33.77 8.31
CA VAL A 448 -3.73 35.25 8.27
C VAL A 448 -4.90 35.60 7.37
N GLY A 449 -6.00 36.09 7.97
CA GLY A 449 -7.06 36.75 7.22
C GLY A 449 -8.50 36.28 7.44
N SER A 450 -8.91 35.82 8.63
CA SER A 450 -10.34 35.75 8.96
C SER A 450 -10.61 36.41 10.31
N ASN A 451 -11.25 37.57 10.26
CA ASN A 451 -11.95 38.16 11.39
C ASN A 451 -13.14 37.28 11.74
N GLY A 452 -13.00 36.38 12.72
CA GLY A 452 -14.06 35.51 13.17
C GLY A 452 -13.69 34.87 14.51
N VAL A 453 -14.36 35.31 15.54
CA VAL A 453 -14.37 34.85 16.93
C VAL A 453 -14.38 33.32 17.02
N GLY A 454 -13.41 32.73 17.74
CA GLY A 454 -13.48 31.34 18.15
C GLY A 454 -12.13 30.59 18.05
N ALA A 455 -11.15 30.94 18.91
CA ALA A 455 -9.95 30.11 19.08
C ALA A 455 -10.33 28.76 19.70
N GLY A 456 -10.08 27.72 18.92
CA GLY A 456 -10.25 26.31 19.11
C GLY A 456 -10.18 25.73 20.52
N VAL A 457 -11.29 25.23 20.94
CA VAL A 457 -11.37 24.01 21.77
C VAL A 457 -11.16 22.86 20.81
N ASP A 458 -10.26 21.92 21.11
CA ASP A 458 -10.15 20.63 20.40
C ASP A 458 -11.55 20.02 20.32
N SER A 459 -12.17 20.06 19.14
CA SER A 459 -13.54 19.60 18.99
C SER A 459 -13.57 18.10 19.29
N VAL A 460 -14.37 17.72 20.25
CA VAL A 460 -14.58 16.30 20.63
C VAL A 460 -14.94 15.51 19.38
N ARG A 461 -14.24 14.37 19.16
CA ARG A 461 -14.45 13.52 18.00
C ARG A 461 -15.05 12.19 18.41
N TYR A 462 -15.77 11.59 17.48
CA TYR A 462 -16.47 10.33 17.65
C TYR A 462 -16.11 9.37 16.52
N ARG A 463 -16.07 8.09 16.85
CA ARG A 463 -15.80 6.98 15.91
C ARG A 463 -16.99 6.04 15.87
N LEU A 464 -17.50 5.77 14.68
CA LEU A 464 -18.49 4.75 14.44
C LEU A 464 -17.83 3.36 14.59
N ALA A 465 -18.51 2.43 15.25
CA ALA A 465 -18.05 1.06 15.37
C ALA A 465 -17.96 0.40 13.99
N ASP A 466 -16.85 -0.31 13.73
CA ASP A 466 -16.53 -0.86 12.40
C ASP A 466 -17.62 -1.83 11.89
N PHE A 467 -18.23 -2.60 12.80
CA PHE A 467 -19.34 -3.49 12.43
C PHE A 467 -20.57 -2.69 11.96
N LEU A 468 -20.84 -1.54 12.57
CA LEU A 468 -21.94 -0.65 12.15
C LEU A 468 -21.63 0.10 10.86
N ASP A 469 -20.36 0.40 10.56
CA ASP A 469 -19.97 0.92 9.25
C ASP A 469 -20.30 -0.12 8.15
N GLN A 470 -19.86 -1.37 8.32
CA GLN A 470 -20.16 -2.43 7.35
C GLN A 470 -21.68 -2.66 7.21
N TYR A 471 -22.39 -2.72 8.34
CA TYR A 471 -23.84 -2.87 8.36
C TYR A 471 -24.53 -1.68 7.67
N GLY A 472 -24.10 -0.46 7.95
CA GLY A 472 -24.60 0.77 7.32
C GLY A 472 -24.37 0.81 5.81
N ARG A 473 -23.20 0.36 5.33
CA ARG A 473 -22.93 0.24 3.89
C ARG A 473 -23.93 -0.67 3.19
N ASN A 474 -24.33 -1.75 3.82
CA ASN A 474 -25.30 -2.69 3.27
C ASN A 474 -26.72 -2.12 3.28
N ILE A 475 -27.26 -1.74 4.46
CA ILE A 475 -28.67 -1.34 4.59
C ILE A 475 -28.99 0.05 4.03
N ARG A 476 -27.97 0.89 3.84
CA ARG A 476 -28.08 2.26 3.31
C ARG A 476 -27.49 2.43 1.93
N SER A 477 -27.10 1.33 1.26
CA SER A 477 -26.50 1.34 -0.08
C SER A 477 -27.32 2.15 -1.09
N ASN A 478 -28.63 1.99 -1.06
CA ASN A 478 -29.62 2.63 -1.93
C ASN A 478 -30.27 3.88 -1.31
N ARG A 479 -29.51 4.64 -0.51
CA ARG A 479 -30.00 5.89 0.09
C ARG A 479 -29.04 7.02 -0.19
N VAL A 480 -29.58 8.16 -0.65
CA VAL A 480 -28.84 9.41 -0.69
C VAL A 480 -28.98 10.08 0.69
N PRO A 481 -27.88 10.53 1.31
CA PRO A 481 -27.96 11.33 2.53
C PRO A 481 -28.82 12.59 2.33
N PRO A 482 -29.57 13.05 3.35
CA PRO A 482 -30.40 14.25 3.26
C PRO A 482 -29.58 15.52 2.98
N SER A 483 -30.23 16.59 2.50
CA SER A 483 -29.57 17.85 2.12
C SER A 483 -28.71 18.46 3.25
N GLY A 484 -29.22 18.41 4.51
CA GLY A 484 -28.47 18.91 5.66
C GLY A 484 -27.18 18.15 5.95
N PHE A 485 -27.11 16.86 5.63
CA PHE A 485 -25.87 16.10 5.70
C PHE A 485 -24.77 16.71 4.78
N TRP A 486 -25.12 16.99 3.54
CA TRP A 486 -24.17 17.54 2.58
C TRP A 486 -23.71 18.95 2.97
N THR A 487 -24.62 19.76 3.50
CA THR A 487 -24.31 21.09 4.03
C THR A 487 -23.37 21.00 5.24
N ALA A 488 -23.65 20.09 6.17
CA ALA A 488 -22.77 19.86 7.34
C ALA A 488 -21.39 19.35 6.90
N ALA A 489 -21.36 18.41 5.95
CA ALA A 489 -20.09 17.90 5.41
C ALA A 489 -19.26 18.99 4.73
N THR A 490 -19.88 19.90 3.99
CA THR A 490 -19.17 21.04 3.36
C THR A 490 -18.51 21.95 4.40
N ARG A 491 -19.15 22.14 5.57
CA ARG A 491 -18.65 23.02 6.63
C ARG A 491 -17.61 22.39 7.54
N HIS A 492 -17.75 21.11 7.85
CA HIS A 492 -17.05 20.45 8.95
C HIS A 492 -16.13 19.32 8.53
N ALA A 493 -16.16 18.88 7.25
CA ALA A 493 -15.27 17.84 6.76
C ALA A 493 -13.80 18.30 6.81
N ARG A 494 -12.90 17.36 7.05
CA ARG A 494 -11.47 17.63 6.99
C ARG A 494 -11.05 17.88 5.54
N PRO A 495 -10.00 18.68 5.30
CA PRO A 495 -9.47 18.90 3.96
C PRO A 495 -9.21 17.62 3.20
N ASP A 496 -8.68 16.60 3.87
CA ASP A 496 -8.36 15.27 3.29
C ASP A 496 -9.60 14.50 2.83
N ASP A 497 -10.76 14.75 3.42
CA ASP A 497 -12.02 14.07 3.12
C ASP A 497 -12.79 14.71 1.96
N LEU A 498 -12.55 16.00 1.69
CA LEU A 498 -13.33 16.80 0.73
C LEU A 498 -13.32 16.20 -0.69
N TYR A 499 -12.18 15.69 -1.13
CA TYR A 499 -12.07 15.06 -2.45
C TYR A 499 -12.98 13.81 -2.56
N ASN A 500 -12.93 12.93 -1.59
CA ASN A 500 -13.71 11.69 -1.56
C ASN A 500 -15.22 11.96 -1.43
N LEU A 501 -15.61 12.94 -0.62
CA LEU A 501 -17.00 13.41 -0.50
C LEU A 501 -17.51 13.97 -1.85
N GLY A 502 -16.67 14.73 -2.55
CA GLY A 502 -16.95 15.22 -3.89
C GLY A 502 -17.16 14.08 -4.90
N GLN A 503 -16.30 13.07 -4.88
CA GLN A 503 -16.46 11.87 -5.72
C GLN A 503 -17.75 11.11 -5.41
N SER A 504 -18.10 10.98 -4.13
CA SER A 504 -19.34 10.32 -3.72
C SER A 504 -20.61 11.08 -4.11
N ALA A 505 -20.55 12.41 -4.08
CA ALA A 505 -21.62 13.30 -4.57
C ALA A 505 -21.76 13.18 -6.08
N TRP A 506 -20.64 13.24 -6.83
CA TRP A 506 -20.60 13.10 -8.28
C TRP A 506 -21.26 11.80 -8.77
N LYS A 507 -20.82 10.68 -8.18
CA LYS A 507 -21.36 9.35 -8.52
C LYS A 507 -22.86 9.22 -8.32
N ARG A 508 -23.48 10.10 -7.53
CA ARG A 508 -24.93 10.16 -7.25
C ARG A 508 -25.64 11.24 -8.06
N GLY A 509 -24.91 11.95 -8.93
CA GLY A 509 -25.46 13.03 -9.74
C GLY A 509 -25.62 14.35 -8.97
N LEU A 510 -25.14 14.49 -7.75
CA LEU A 510 -25.17 15.72 -6.96
C LEU A 510 -24.07 16.67 -7.42
N TYR A 511 -24.16 17.13 -8.66
CA TYR A 511 -23.08 17.82 -9.36
C TYR A 511 -22.70 19.17 -8.72
N ARG A 512 -23.67 19.96 -8.28
CA ARG A 512 -23.40 21.22 -7.57
C ARG A 512 -22.65 20.95 -6.26
N THR A 513 -23.11 19.98 -5.51
CA THR A 513 -22.46 19.58 -4.23
C THR A 513 -21.05 19.06 -4.47
N ALA A 514 -20.83 18.25 -5.50
CA ALA A 514 -19.51 17.78 -5.88
C ALA A 514 -18.55 18.93 -6.24
N ALA A 515 -19.03 19.88 -7.05
CA ALA A 515 -18.28 21.08 -7.40
C ALA A 515 -17.89 21.91 -6.17
N GLN A 516 -18.82 22.04 -5.21
CA GLN A 516 -18.55 22.73 -3.94
C GLN A 516 -17.44 22.05 -3.13
N PHE A 517 -17.49 20.72 -2.99
CA PHE A 517 -16.46 19.98 -2.28
C PHE A 517 -15.09 20.11 -2.97
N TRP A 518 -15.05 19.97 -4.30
CA TRP A 518 -13.79 20.08 -5.03
C TRP A 518 -13.25 21.52 -5.05
N LYS A 519 -14.11 22.53 -5.10
CA LYS A 519 -13.72 23.93 -4.89
C LYS A 519 -12.99 24.10 -3.55
N ASN A 520 -13.60 23.60 -2.45
CA ASN A 520 -13.02 23.66 -1.12
C ASN A 520 -11.73 22.85 -1.00
N ALA A 521 -11.68 21.64 -1.56
CA ALA A 521 -10.47 20.81 -1.57
C ALA A 521 -9.30 21.47 -2.31
N THR A 522 -9.60 22.17 -3.41
CA THR A 522 -8.62 22.90 -4.20
C THR A 522 -7.97 24.04 -3.39
N CYS A 523 -8.76 24.75 -2.56
CA CYS A 523 -8.22 25.76 -1.64
C CYS A 523 -7.25 25.21 -0.58
N HIS A 524 -7.31 23.89 -0.31
CA HIS A 524 -6.39 23.19 0.56
C HIS A 524 -5.25 22.46 -0.17
N GLY A 525 -5.09 22.75 -1.48
CA GLY A 525 -3.97 22.25 -2.26
C GLY A 525 -4.17 20.87 -2.92
N ASN A 526 -5.40 20.39 -3.01
CA ASN A 526 -5.67 19.13 -3.68
C ASN A 526 -5.74 19.31 -5.22
N ASP A 527 -4.72 18.87 -5.92
CA ASP A 527 -4.58 18.99 -7.38
C ASP A 527 -5.57 18.08 -8.14
N ARG A 528 -5.90 16.91 -7.60
CA ARG A 528 -6.94 16.02 -8.17
C ARG A 528 -8.31 16.67 -8.12
N ALA A 529 -8.62 17.37 -7.03
CA ALA A 529 -9.88 18.11 -6.91
C ALA A 529 -9.95 19.25 -7.94
N LEU A 530 -8.84 19.94 -8.19
CA LEU A 530 -8.74 20.95 -9.25
C LEU A 530 -9.07 20.35 -10.62
N TYR A 531 -8.45 19.22 -10.97
CA TYR A 531 -8.71 18.52 -12.22
C TYR A 531 -10.18 18.13 -12.36
N GLU A 532 -10.77 17.48 -11.35
CA GLU A 532 -12.17 17.04 -11.38
C GLU A 532 -13.15 18.20 -11.47
N LEU A 533 -12.89 19.29 -10.73
CA LEU A 533 -13.71 20.49 -10.79
C LEU A 533 -13.75 21.08 -12.21
N LEU A 534 -12.60 21.27 -12.83
CA LEU A 534 -12.52 21.85 -14.17
C LEU A 534 -13.07 20.90 -15.23
N ARG A 535 -12.83 19.57 -15.10
CA ARG A 535 -13.41 18.55 -15.95
C ARG A 535 -14.93 18.57 -15.91
N GLN A 536 -15.52 18.68 -14.70
CA GLN A 536 -16.96 18.77 -14.51
C GLN A 536 -17.56 20.02 -15.15
N LEU A 537 -16.98 21.20 -14.88
CA LEU A 537 -17.46 22.47 -15.43
C LEU A 537 -17.44 22.43 -16.97
N LYS A 538 -16.39 21.82 -17.55
CA LYS A 538 -16.26 21.62 -19.00
C LYS A 538 -17.31 20.64 -19.54
N ALA A 539 -17.52 19.52 -18.87
CA ALA A 539 -18.53 18.52 -19.26
C ALA A 539 -19.96 19.11 -19.23
N LEU A 540 -20.26 19.95 -18.25
CA LEU A 540 -21.53 20.68 -18.14
C LEU A 540 -21.62 21.89 -19.08
N GLN A 541 -20.56 22.17 -19.85
CA GLN A 541 -20.44 23.37 -20.72
C GLN A 541 -20.68 24.69 -19.97
N LEU A 542 -20.23 24.76 -18.72
CA LEU A 542 -20.26 25.96 -17.90
C LEU A 542 -19.07 26.88 -18.24
N PRO A 543 -19.22 28.21 -18.16
CA PRO A 543 -18.14 29.14 -18.41
C PRO A 543 -17.01 28.96 -17.40
N VAL A 544 -15.77 28.71 -17.88
CA VAL A 544 -14.61 28.44 -16.97
C VAL A 544 -13.80 29.70 -16.63
N HIS A 545 -14.03 30.84 -17.27
CA HIS A 545 -13.26 32.04 -17.03
C HIS A 545 -13.34 32.60 -15.61
N ARG A 546 -14.52 32.53 -14.97
CA ARG A 546 -14.71 32.93 -13.56
C ARG A 546 -14.08 31.97 -12.58
N PRO A 547 -14.30 30.64 -12.69
CA PRO A 547 -13.52 29.65 -11.93
C PRO A 547 -12.03 29.85 -12.01
N LEU A 548 -11.45 29.98 -13.20
CA LEU A 548 -10.02 30.16 -13.40
C LEU A 548 -9.51 31.47 -12.77
N ALA A 549 -10.27 32.57 -12.87
CA ALA A 549 -9.93 33.83 -12.24
C ALA A 549 -9.97 33.76 -10.70
N TRP A 550 -10.91 32.99 -10.15
CA TRP A 550 -11.02 32.76 -8.72
C TRP A 550 -9.86 31.86 -8.24
N LEU A 551 -9.62 30.74 -8.93
CA LEU A 551 -8.53 29.82 -8.62
C LEU A 551 -7.16 30.50 -8.63
N ALA A 552 -6.88 31.36 -9.61
CA ALA A 552 -5.63 32.12 -9.69
C ALA A 552 -5.40 33.01 -8.45
N ARG A 553 -6.48 33.44 -7.77
CA ARG A 553 -6.39 34.27 -6.57
C ARG A 553 -6.36 33.49 -5.27
N GLU A 554 -7.04 32.32 -5.20
CA GLU A 554 -7.33 31.65 -3.94
C GLU A 554 -6.49 30.42 -3.65
N ILE A 555 -5.93 29.71 -4.66
CA ILE A 555 -5.13 28.52 -4.39
C ILE A 555 -3.91 28.83 -3.52
N PRO A 556 -3.45 27.89 -2.66
CA PRO A 556 -2.24 28.07 -1.87
C PRO A 556 -1.00 28.10 -2.78
N VAL A 557 -0.25 29.21 -2.77
CA VAL A 557 0.97 29.39 -3.60
C VAL A 557 2.21 28.75 -2.98
N ASP A 558 2.15 28.35 -1.74
CA ASP A 558 3.19 27.60 -1.03
C ASP A 558 3.22 26.11 -1.40
N GLN A 559 2.21 25.61 -2.10
CA GLN A 559 2.14 24.23 -2.57
C GLN A 559 2.47 24.14 -4.08
N PRO A 560 3.69 23.75 -4.45
CA PRO A 560 4.15 23.79 -5.83
C PRO A 560 3.36 22.90 -6.79
N GLY A 561 2.81 21.77 -6.31
CA GLY A 561 2.04 20.84 -7.14
C GLY A 561 0.76 21.45 -7.72
N ILE A 562 -0.07 22.07 -6.88
CA ILE A 562 -1.32 22.68 -7.35
C ILE A 562 -1.09 23.94 -8.19
N VAL A 563 -0.06 24.71 -7.86
CA VAL A 563 0.33 25.89 -8.68
C VAL A 563 0.71 25.44 -10.10
N ALA A 564 1.52 24.38 -10.21
CA ALA A 564 1.92 23.81 -11.49
C ALA A 564 0.70 23.28 -12.30
N SER A 565 -0.20 22.55 -11.64
CA SER A 565 -1.42 22.03 -12.27
C SER A 565 -2.32 23.15 -12.79
N LEU A 566 -2.48 24.24 -12.01
CA LEU A 566 -3.26 25.37 -12.46
C LEU A 566 -2.56 26.15 -13.60
N LEU A 567 -1.25 26.38 -13.53
CA LEU A 567 -0.49 27.04 -14.61
C LEU A 567 -0.62 26.29 -15.93
N ASN A 568 -0.50 24.96 -15.91
CA ASN A 568 -0.68 24.14 -17.12
C ASN A 568 -2.10 24.29 -17.68
N THR A 569 -3.12 24.23 -16.83
CA THR A 569 -4.51 24.42 -17.27
C THR A 569 -4.78 25.82 -17.84
N LEU A 570 -4.21 26.86 -17.21
CA LEU A 570 -4.32 28.25 -17.69
C LEU A 570 -3.60 28.43 -19.04
N CYS A 571 -2.48 27.76 -19.25
CA CYS A 571 -1.74 27.73 -20.50
C CYS A 571 -2.57 27.06 -21.61
N GLU A 572 -3.13 25.87 -21.35
CA GLU A 572 -3.99 25.13 -22.28
C GLU A 572 -5.25 25.92 -22.70
N THR A 573 -5.80 26.70 -21.78
CA THR A 573 -7.00 27.51 -22.02
C THR A 573 -6.71 28.90 -22.60
N GLY A 574 -5.42 29.29 -22.71
CA GLY A 574 -5.00 30.61 -23.17
C GLY A 574 -5.36 31.75 -22.22
N ALA A 575 -5.51 31.46 -20.92
CA ALA A 575 -5.99 32.43 -19.92
C ALA A 575 -4.84 33.32 -19.38
N THR A 576 -4.28 34.19 -20.20
CA THR A 576 -3.10 35.00 -19.94
C THR A 576 -3.22 35.94 -18.73
N ASP A 577 -4.39 36.55 -18.54
CA ASP A 577 -4.61 37.45 -17.39
C ASP A 577 -4.59 36.71 -16.06
N GLN A 578 -5.06 35.48 -16.05
CA GLN A 578 -5.08 34.61 -14.89
C GLN A 578 -3.67 34.07 -14.57
N ILE A 579 -2.88 33.77 -15.61
CA ILE A 579 -1.45 33.46 -15.46
C ILE A 579 -0.75 34.63 -14.77
N ALA A 580 -0.93 35.86 -15.28
CA ALA A 580 -0.34 37.04 -14.66
C ALA A 580 -0.77 37.19 -13.19
N THR A 581 -2.08 37.04 -12.90
CA THR A 581 -2.63 37.12 -11.53
C THR A 581 -1.99 36.09 -10.60
N LEU A 582 -1.75 34.89 -11.06
CA LEU A 582 -1.13 33.82 -10.27
C LEU A 582 0.37 34.09 -10.05
N LEU A 583 1.09 34.56 -11.08
CA LEU A 583 2.50 34.87 -11.01
C LEU A 583 2.78 36.10 -10.13
N ASP A 584 1.86 37.09 -10.07
CA ASP A 584 1.96 38.27 -9.19
C ASP A 584 1.96 37.87 -7.68
N ARG A 585 1.43 36.71 -7.35
CA ARG A 585 1.48 36.14 -6.00
C ARG A 585 2.82 35.48 -5.67
N ASN A 586 3.76 35.51 -6.60
CA ASN A 586 5.15 35.10 -6.47
C ASN A 586 5.33 33.62 -6.01
N PRO A 587 4.82 32.66 -6.77
CA PRO A 587 4.95 31.22 -6.43
C PRO A 587 6.42 30.77 -6.33
N GLY A 588 7.32 31.36 -7.14
CA GLY A 588 8.74 31.06 -7.07
C GLY A 588 9.37 31.36 -5.70
N ALA A 589 8.91 32.43 -5.02
CA ALA A 589 9.41 32.80 -3.70
C ALA A 589 8.71 32.05 -2.56
N ASN A 590 7.44 31.65 -2.73
CA ASN A 590 6.60 31.18 -1.64
C ASN A 590 6.46 29.65 -1.60
N SER A 591 6.65 28.93 -2.70
CA SER A 591 6.49 27.48 -2.75
C SER A 591 7.45 26.74 -1.83
N THR A 592 7.01 25.63 -1.22
CA THR A 592 7.86 24.70 -0.46
C THR A 592 8.85 23.99 -1.38
N LEU A 593 10.02 23.64 -0.86
CA LEU A 593 11.12 23.01 -1.62
C LEU A 593 11.36 21.55 -1.23
N ASP A 594 10.65 21.02 -0.28
CA ASP A 594 10.84 19.71 0.32
C ASP A 594 10.56 18.55 -0.64
N ASN A 595 9.56 18.69 -1.53
CA ASN A 595 9.18 17.65 -2.47
C ASN A 595 9.80 17.87 -3.86
N PRO A 596 10.81 17.09 -4.27
CA PRO A 596 11.51 17.28 -5.54
C PRO A 596 10.60 17.10 -6.77
N HIS A 597 9.61 16.21 -6.70
CA HIS A 597 8.65 15.99 -7.77
C HIS A 597 7.79 17.24 -8.01
N HIS A 598 7.24 17.84 -6.95
CA HIS A 598 6.39 19.02 -7.08
C HIS A 598 7.19 20.25 -7.50
N VAL A 599 8.44 20.38 -7.05
CA VAL A 599 9.35 21.45 -7.48
C VAL A 599 9.69 21.32 -8.97
N ALA A 600 10.00 20.11 -9.43
CA ALA A 600 10.24 19.82 -10.85
C ALA A 600 9.02 20.20 -11.70
N PHE A 601 7.83 19.79 -11.25
CA PHE A 601 6.57 20.06 -11.95
C PHE A 601 6.27 21.56 -12.01
N LEU A 602 6.54 22.30 -10.92
CA LEU A 602 6.40 23.76 -10.91
C LEU A 602 7.39 24.45 -11.89
N LEU A 603 8.66 24.03 -11.89
CA LEU A 603 9.66 24.56 -12.83
C LEU A 603 9.25 24.31 -14.27
N THR A 604 8.76 23.11 -14.58
CA THR A 604 8.23 22.78 -15.91
C THR A 604 7.07 23.68 -16.30
N ALA A 605 6.09 23.87 -15.40
CA ALA A 605 4.93 24.72 -15.65
C ALA A 605 5.31 26.19 -15.83
N LEU A 606 6.21 26.73 -15.00
CA LEU A 606 6.74 28.09 -15.13
C LEU A 606 7.49 28.29 -16.46
N ARG A 607 8.26 27.29 -16.90
CA ARG A 607 8.93 27.29 -18.20
C ARG A 607 7.95 27.31 -19.36
N ASN A 608 6.90 26.53 -19.29
CA ASN A 608 5.86 26.46 -20.32
C ASN A 608 5.10 27.77 -20.50
N VAL A 609 4.90 28.52 -19.41
CA VAL A 609 4.28 29.87 -19.47
C VAL A 609 5.29 31.02 -19.67
N GLY A 610 6.59 30.71 -19.80
CA GLY A 610 7.64 31.71 -20.02
C GLY A 610 7.97 32.60 -18.82
N ALA A 611 7.69 32.16 -17.59
CA ALA A 611 7.85 32.93 -16.35
C ALA A 611 9.30 32.92 -15.83
N SER A 612 10.24 33.46 -16.60
CA SER A 612 11.69 33.42 -16.32
C SER A 612 12.07 34.04 -14.96
N ASP A 613 11.37 35.09 -14.53
CA ASP A 613 11.65 35.77 -13.26
C ASP A 613 11.27 34.84 -12.07
N GLN A 614 10.18 34.10 -12.17
CA GLN A 614 9.74 33.15 -11.15
C GLN A 614 10.69 31.95 -11.09
N ILE A 615 11.15 31.43 -12.24
CA ILE A 615 12.17 30.38 -12.31
C ILE A 615 13.45 30.86 -11.63
N SER A 616 13.93 32.06 -11.96
CA SER A 616 15.14 32.63 -11.36
C SER A 616 15.01 32.80 -9.84
N THR A 617 13.83 33.24 -9.38
CA THR A 617 13.52 33.38 -7.96
C THR A 617 13.52 32.03 -7.25
N LEU A 618 12.92 31.00 -7.86
CA LEU A 618 12.85 29.63 -7.29
C LEU A 618 14.25 29.00 -7.24
N LEU A 619 15.05 29.14 -8.32
CA LEU A 619 16.43 28.63 -8.37
C LEU A 619 17.35 29.32 -7.36
N ALA A 620 17.17 30.62 -7.12
CA ALA A 620 17.92 31.37 -6.12
C ALA A 620 17.73 30.87 -4.67
N ARG A 621 16.66 30.12 -4.42
CA ARG A 621 16.36 29.47 -3.13
C ARG A 621 17.00 28.08 -2.99
N ASN A 622 17.82 27.64 -3.94
CA ASN A 622 18.55 26.37 -3.93
C ASN A 622 17.67 25.14 -3.74
N PRO A 623 16.69 24.86 -4.59
CA PRO A 623 15.85 23.69 -4.47
C PRO A 623 16.65 22.38 -4.42
N ALA A 624 17.78 22.31 -5.09
CA ALA A 624 18.69 21.17 -5.07
C ALA A 624 19.31 20.90 -3.68
N GLU A 625 19.40 21.90 -2.81
CA GLU A 625 19.96 21.77 -1.46
C GLU A 625 18.92 21.34 -0.42
N TYR A 626 17.66 21.78 -0.58
CA TYR A 626 16.64 21.64 0.45
C TYR A 626 15.62 20.52 0.18
N CYS A 627 15.49 20.02 -1.07
CA CYS A 627 14.58 18.92 -1.36
C CYS A 627 14.98 17.62 -0.65
N THR A 628 14.00 16.76 -0.35
CA THR A 628 14.26 15.44 0.18
C THR A 628 14.83 14.50 -0.90
N LEU A 629 15.61 13.51 -0.50
CA LEU A 629 16.22 12.51 -1.42
C LEU A 629 15.56 11.13 -1.30
N ASP A 630 14.49 11.02 -0.54
CA ASP A 630 13.74 9.80 -0.27
C ASP A 630 12.80 9.40 -1.44
N ARG A 631 12.67 10.26 -2.45
CA ARG A 631 11.82 10.07 -3.63
C ARG A 631 12.66 10.06 -4.91
N GLU A 632 13.18 8.90 -5.29
CA GLU A 632 14.10 8.74 -6.42
C GLU A 632 13.52 9.30 -7.73
N VAL A 633 12.26 8.99 -8.05
CA VAL A 633 11.57 9.53 -9.23
C VAL A 633 11.51 11.07 -9.18
N GLY A 634 11.22 11.66 -8.03
CA GLY A 634 11.19 13.10 -7.85
C GLY A 634 12.56 13.75 -8.05
N VAL A 635 13.61 13.13 -7.51
CA VAL A 635 15.00 13.59 -7.67
C VAL A 635 15.42 13.57 -9.14
N ARG A 636 15.07 12.48 -9.85
CA ARG A 636 15.34 12.34 -11.29
C ARG A 636 14.61 13.41 -12.11
N LEU A 637 13.32 13.64 -11.84
CA LEU A 637 12.54 14.66 -12.54
C LEU A 637 13.10 16.06 -12.27
N LEU A 638 13.46 16.36 -11.02
CA LEU A 638 14.05 17.66 -10.67
C LEU A 638 15.41 17.84 -11.35
N MET A 639 16.26 16.83 -11.38
CA MET A 639 17.57 16.88 -12.03
C MET A 639 17.43 17.13 -13.53
N ASN A 640 16.50 16.44 -14.20
CA ASN A 640 16.23 16.62 -15.63
C ASN A 640 15.71 18.03 -15.93
N GLU A 641 14.80 18.57 -15.11
CA GLU A 641 14.28 19.93 -15.34
C GLU A 641 15.34 21.00 -15.05
N LEU A 642 16.16 20.84 -13.99
CA LEU A 642 17.30 21.72 -13.73
C LEU A 642 18.30 21.72 -14.89
N ASN A 643 18.54 20.57 -15.51
CA ASN A 643 19.36 20.43 -16.70
C ASN A 643 18.72 21.14 -17.91
N ALA A 644 17.42 20.97 -18.15
CA ALA A 644 16.66 21.64 -19.20
C ALA A 644 16.72 23.18 -19.05
N LEU A 645 16.75 23.68 -17.82
CA LEU A 645 16.91 25.08 -17.45
C LEU A 645 18.37 25.56 -17.47
N LYS A 646 19.33 24.67 -17.79
CA LYS A 646 20.78 24.95 -17.77
C LYS A 646 21.29 25.43 -16.40
N ALA A 647 20.67 25.01 -15.31
CA ALA A 647 21.05 25.31 -13.95
C ALA A 647 22.16 24.34 -13.45
N ALA A 648 23.31 24.34 -14.11
CA ALA A 648 24.40 23.37 -13.91
C ALA A 648 24.87 23.28 -12.44
N ASP A 649 24.90 24.37 -11.71
CA ASP A 649 25.28 24.39 -10.29
C ASP A 649 24.27 23.62 -9.43
N GLN A 650 22.98 23.78 -9.71
CA GLN A 650 21.91 23.06 -9.01
C GLN A 650 21.93 21.57 -9.34
N VAL A 651 22.16 21.20 -10.60
CA VAL A 651 22.34 19.81 -11.03
C VAL A 651 23.52 19.19 -10.25
N ALA A 652 24.63 19.89 -10.17
CA ALA A 652 25.82 19.41 -9.45
C ALA A 652 25.56 19.23 -7.95
N ILE A 653 24.87 20.17 -7.29
CA ILE A 653 24.51 20.06 -5.87
C ILE A 653 23.58 18.85 -5.63
N LEU A 654 22.51 18.72 -6.42
CA LEU A 654 21.55 17.62 -6.27
C LEU A 654 22.21 16.27 -6.51
N ALA A 655 23.04 16.18 -7.55
CA ALA A 655 23.75 14.97 -7.90
C ALA A 655 24.76 14.55 -6.82
N LEU A 656 25.53 15.49 -6.26
CA LEU A 656 26.47 15.18 -5.17
C LEU A 656 25.75 14.72 -3.92
N ARG A 657 24.63 15.34 -3.55
CA ARG A 657 23.78 14.89 -2.44
C ARG A 657 23.21 13.49 -2.69
N ALA A 658 22.72 13.21 -3.90
CA ALA A 658 22.22 11.88 -4.27
C ALA A 658 23.34 10.84 -4.22
N ILE A 659 24.55 11.18 -4.66
CA ILE A 659 25.74 10.30 -4.57
C ILE A 659 26.09 10.02 -3.10
N GLU A 660 26.06 10.99 -2.21
CA GLU A 660 26.32 10.78 -0.77
C GLU A 660 25.24 9.95 -0.11
N TYR A 661 23.99 10.11 -0.53
CA TYR A 661 22.84 9.42 0.01
C TYR A 661 22.76 7.96 -0.45
N VAL A 662 23.15 7.66 -1.70
CA VAL A 662 23.04 6.31 -2.27
C VAL A 662 23.92 5.30 -1.51
N VAL A 663 23.33 4.16 -1.20
CA VAL A 663 24.01 3.00 -0.62
C VAL A 663 24.74 2.25 -1.72
N ILE A 664 26.07 2.34 -1.73
CA ILE A 664 26.90 1.77 -2.82
C ILE A 664 26.77 0.24 -2.93
N GLU A 665 26.45 -0.43 -1.87
CA GLU A 665 26.20 -1.88 -1.84
C GLU A 665 24.85 -2.26 -2.47
N ASN A 666 23.96 -1.30 -2.72
CA ASN A 666 22.70 -1.54 -3.44
C ASN A 666 22.91 -1.29 -4.94
N ALA A 667 23.06 -2.36 -5.71
CA ALA A 667 23.33 -2.29 -7.14
C ALA A 667 22.18 -1.60 -7.91
N GLN A 668 20.92 -1.81 -7.52
CA GLN A 668 19.76 -1.19 -8.14
C GLN A 668 19.79 0.33 -7.95
N ALA A 669 19.95 0.82 -6.72
CA ALA A 669 20.00 2.25 -6.43
C ALA A 669 21.18 2.94 -7.15
N VAL A 670 22.33 2.26 -7.26
CA VAL A 670 23.48 2.76 -8.04
C VAL A 670 23.15 2.83 -9.53
N SER A 671 22.50 1.79 -10.09
CA SER A 671 22.11 1.75 -11.49
C SER A 671 21.12 2.88 -11.85
N GLU A 672 20.11 3.08 -11.03
CA GLU A 672 19.11 4.14 -11.20
C GLU A 672 19.73 5.54 -11.09
N LEU A 673 20.67 5.72 -10.16
CA LEU A 673 21.40 6.97 -10.04
C LEU A 673 22.33 7.21 -11.23
N LEU A 674 23.07 6.20 -11.73
CA LEU A 674 23.91 6.30 -12.94
C LEU A 674 23.07 6.71 -14.14
N ALA A 675 21.94 6.05 -14.38
CA ALA A 675 21.03 6.39 -15.46
C ALA A 675 20.51 7.83 -15.34
N THR A 676 20.16 8.26 -14.12
CA THR A 676 19.70 9.63 -13.85
C THR A 676 20.78 10.66 -14.16
N LEU A 677 22.02 10.43 -13.70
CA LEU A 677 23.17 11.31 -13.95
C LEU A 677 23.51 11.36 -15.42
N HIS A 678 23.43 10.22 -16.12
CA HIS A 678 23.68 10.15 -17.57
C HIS A 678 22.64 10.96 -18.35
N GLN A 679 21.36 10.79 -18.05
CA GLN A 679 20.27 11.59 -18.66
C GLN A 679 20.44 13.09 -18.40
N ALA A 680 20.92 13.46 -17.21
CA ALA A 680 21.21 14.85 -16.86
C ALA A 680 22.50 15.40 -17.46
N GLY A 681 23.32 14.59 -18.16
CA GLY A 681 24.62 14.99 -18.69
C GLY A 681 25.64 15.34 -17.61
N ALA A 682 25.54 14.75 -16.43
CA ALA A 682 26.34 15.09 -15.24
C ALA A 682 27.65 14.26 -15.18
N GLU A 683 28.51 14.35 -16.19
CA GLU A 683 29.72 13.52 -16.37
C GLU A 683 30.71 13.59 -15.18
N ALA A 684 30.89 14.77 -14.60
CA ALA A 684 31.75 14.91 -13.43
C ALA A 684 31.20 14.17 -12.20
N GLN A 685 29.89 14.10 -12.05
CA GLN A 685 29.22 13.43 -10.96
C GLN A 685 29.16 11.91 -11.19
N ILE A 686 29.00 11.46 -12.45
CA ILE A 686 29.19 10.05 -12.82
C ILE A 686 30.60 9.61 -12.38
N THR A 687 31.62 10.38 -12.75
CA THR A 687 33.02 10.12 -12.31
C THR A 687 33.13 10.06 -10.77
N ALA A 688 32.50 10.99 -10.05
CA ALA A 688 32.50 11.01 -8.58
C ALA A 688 31.79 9.76 -7.98
N LEU A 689 30.72 9.28 -8.58
CA LEU A 689 30.04 8.04 -8.16
C LEU A 689 30.92 6.82 -8.42
N LEU A 690 31.54 6.75 -9.60
CA LEU A 690 32.43 5.63 -9.99
C LEU A 690 33.70 5.55 -9.12
N ILE A 691 34.24 6.68 -8.63
CA ILE A 691 35.36 6.72 -7.66
C ILE A 691 35.01 6.01 -6.35
N ARG A 692 33.72 5.96 -5.96
CA ARG A 692 33.27 5.19 -4.78
C ARG A 692 33.34 3.69 -5.02
N ASN A 693 33.62 3.27 -6.25
CA ASN A 693 33.88 1.90 -6.68
C ASN A 693 32.71 0.94 -6.42
N PRO A 694 31.54 1.18 -7.02
CA PRO A 694 30.37 0.31 -6.85
C PRO A 694 30.63 -1.13 -7.30
N ALA A 695 31.33 -1.32 -8.43
CA ALA A 695 31.65 -2.64 -8.97
C ALA A 695 32.41 -3.55 -7.99
N ALA A 696 33.22 -2.97 -7.08
CA ALA A 696 33.93 -3.73 -6.06
C ALA A 696 33.08 -4.08 -4.82
N ARG A 697 31.98 -3.37 -4.58
CA ARG A 697 31.25 -3.40 -3.31
C ARG A 697 29.90 -4.09 -3.37
N VAL A 698 29.22 -4.03 -4.53
CA VAL A 698 27.89 -4.66 -4.69
C VAL A 698 27.97 -6.17 -4.45
N PRO A 699 26.93 -6.80 -3.87
CA PRO A 699 26.80 -8.26 -3.85
C PRO A 699 26.74 -8.80 -5.27
N ILE A 700 27.38 -9.93 -5.55
CA ILE A 700 27.45 -10.52 -6.90
C ILE A 700 26.65 -11.82 -7.05
N ASP A 701 25.90 -12.19 -6.05
CA ASP A 701 25.08 -13.40 -6.01
C ASP A 701 23.64 -13.18 -6.48
N GLN A 702 23.28 -11.95 -6.82
CA GLN A 702 21.93 -11.55 -7.28
C GLN A 702 21.97 -11.19 -8.78
N PRO A 703 21.58 -12.10 -9.67
CA PRO A 703 21.74 -11.93 -11.12
C PRO A 703 21.07 -10.68 -11.68
N ARG A 704 19.83 -10.40 -11.25
CA ARG A 704 19.06 -9.23 -11.69
C ARG A 704 19.76 -7.90 -11.38
N GLN A 705 20.21 -7.73 -10.15
CA GLN A 705 20.86 -6.49 -9.73
C GLN A 705 22.19 -6.27 -10.43
N ILE A 706 22.92 -7.36 -10.71
CA ILE A 706 24.16 -7.29 -11.47
C ILE A 706 23.89 -6.97 -12.94
N ALA A 707 22.83 -7.53 -13.52
CA ALA A 707 22.41 -7.21 -14.88
C ALA A 707 22.09 -5.72 -15.04
N GLN A 708 21.30 -5.17 -14.12
CA GLN A 708 20.95 -3.75 -14.08
C GLN A 708 22.20 -2.85 -13.95
N LEU A 709 23.12 -3.20 -13.05
CA LEU A 709 24.35 -2.45 -12.89
C LEU A 709 25.26 -2.53 -14.10
N LEU A 710 25.42 -3.70 -14.71
CA LEU A 710 26.18 -3.87 -15.94
C LEU A 710 25.62 -3.01 -17.08
N THR A 711 24.31 -3.02 -17.26
CA THR A 711 23.62 -2.19 -18.27
C THR A 711 23.89 -0.72 -18.02
N ALA A 712 23.68 -0.22 -16.78
CA ALA A 712 23.90 1.18 -16.43
C ALA A 712 25.37 1.61 -16.56
N LEU A 713 26.33 0.73 -16.23
CA LEU A 713 27.77 0.98 -16.43
C LEU A 713 28.12 1.02 -17.91
N GLY A 714 27.48 0.18 -18.75
CA GLY A 714 27.65 0.18 -20.22
C GLY A 714 27.13 1.47 -20.85
N GLU A 715 25.96 1.96 -20.41
CA GLU A 715 25.38 3.23 -20.89
C GLU A 715 26.27 4.44 -20.62
N VAL A 716 27.00 4.46 -19.50
CA VAL A 716 27.93 5.53 -19.15
C VAL A 716 29.37 5.28 -19.61
N GLY A 717 29.65 4.18 -20.33
CA GLY A 717 30.99 3.84 -20.82
C GLY A 717 32.03 3.58 -19.73
N ALA A 718 31.62 2.98 -18.61
CA ALA A 718 32.49 2.74 -17.45
C ALA A 718 33.22 1.39 -17.54
N ASP A 719 34.01 1.18 -18.61
CA ASP A 719 34.67 -0.09 -18.95
C ASP A 719 35.54 -0.66 -17.80
N ASP A 720 36.23 0.21 -17.05
CA ASP A 720 37.04 -0.22 -15.90
C ASP A 720 36.18 -0.85 -14.80
N GLN A 721 34.99 -0.30 -14.55
CA GLN A 721 34.07 -0.83 -13.56
C GLN A 721 33.40 -2.13 -14.04
N ILE A 722 33.06 -2.22 -15.32
CA ILE A 722 32.58 -3.45 -15.95
C ILE A 722 33.63 -4.55 -15.82
N ALA A 723 34.88 -4.28 -16.22
CA ALA A 723 35.98 -5.23 -16.11
C ALA A 723 36.19 -5.68 -14.65
N MET A 724 36.11 -4.75 -13.69
CA MET A 724 36.23 -5.04 -12.26
C MET A 724 35.10 -5.92 -11.75
N LEU A 725 33.86 -5.66 -12.19
CA LEU A 725 32.69 -6.45 -11.79
C LEU A 725 32.78 -7.86 -12.37
N LEU A 726 33.16 -8.01 -13.64
CA LEU A 726 33.36 -9.30 -14.31
C LEU A 726 34.49 -10.09 -13.67
N ALA A 727 35.61 -9.43 -13.29
CA ALA A 727 36.72 -10.07 -12.58
C ALA A 727 36.35 -10.70 -11.23
N ARG A 728 35.26 -10.28 -10.61
CA ARG A 728 34.71 -10.88 -9.36
C ARG A 728 33.90 -12.15 -9.61
N ASP A 729 33.79 -12.56 -10.88
CA ASP A 729 33.07 -13.75 -11.31
C ASP A 729 31.57 -13.81 -10.95
N PRO A 730 30.76 -12.81 -11.35
CA PRO A 730 29.33 -12.81 -11.13
C PRO A 730 28.65 -14.02 -11.78
N VAL A 731 29.16 -14.46 -12.92
CA VAL A 731 28.70 -15.65 -13.64
C VAL A 731 28.92 -16.92 -12.82
N GLY A 732 30.08 -17.08 -12.19
CA GLY A 732 30.38 -18.22 -11.33
C GLY A 732 29.60 -18.29 -10.04
N ARG A 733 29.22 -17.13 -9.48
CA ARG A 733 28.59 -17.00 -8.17
C ARG A 733 27.08 -16.79 -8.21
N ALA A 734 26.49 -16.50 -9.36
CA ALA A 734 25.06 -16.33 -9.52
C ALA A 734 24.28 -17.57 -9.03
N ARG A 735 23.18 -17.34 -8.35
CA ARG A 735 22.26 -18.39 -7.91
C ARG A 735 21.45 -18.86 -9.10
N LEU A 736 21.70 -20.06 -9.57
CA LEU A 736 21.05 -20.61 -10.77
C LEU A 736 19.53 -20.84 -10.59
N GLN A 737 19.03 -20.90 -9.35
CA GLN A 737 17.60 -21.04 -9.05
C GLN A 737 16.85 -19.70 -9.09
N ASP A 738 17.55 -18.59 -9.28
CA ASP A 738 16.93 -17.26 -9.39
C ASP A 738 16.23 -17.16 -10.76
N PRO A 739 14.93 -16.83 -10.83
CA PRO A 739 14.22 -16.71 -12.10
C PRO A 739 14.81 -15.65 -13.05
N TYR A 740 15.55 -14.69 -12.49
CA TYR A 740 16.14 -13.59 -13.24
C TYR A 740 17.57 -13.86 -13.75
N VAL A 741 18.04 -15.13 -13.72
CA VAL A 741 19.38 -15.49 -14.24
C VAL A 741 19.56 -15.12 -15.72
N VAL A 742 18.46 -15.09 -16.48
CA VAL A 742 18.48 -14.77 -17.91
C VAL A 742 18.73 -13.27 -18.16
N GLU A 743 18.30 -12.38 -17.23
CA GLU A 743 18.59 -10.95 -17.33
C GLU A 743 20.11 -10.67 -17.30
N LEU A 744 20.87 -11.48 -16.55
CA LEU A 744 22.33 -11.35 -16.53
C LEU A 744 22.96 -11.78 -17.87
N LEU A 745 22.43 -12.85 -18.48
CA LEU A 745 22.86 -13.26 -19.82
C LEU A 745 22.60 -12.18 -20.87
N ASP A 746 21.40 -11.58 -20.83
CA ASP A 746 21.01 -10.48 -21.70
C ASP A 746 21.94 -9.25 -21.56
N ALA A 747 22.26 -8.87 -20.33
CA ALA A 747 23.15 -7.75 -20.05
C ALA A 747 24.59 -8.02 -20.54
N LEU A 748 25.09 -9.26 -20.36
CA LEU A 748 26.42 -9.67 -20.85
C LEU A 748 26.50 -9.67 -22.38
N ASP A 749 25.45 -10.14 -23.06
CA ASP A 749 25.34 -10.11 -24.52
C ASP A 749 25.33 -8.68 -25.05
N LYS A 750 24.53 -7.81 -24.49
CA LYS A 750 24.47 -6.38 -24.86
C LYS A 750 25.80 -5.66 -24.69
N LEU A 751 26.63 -6.08 -23.76
CA LEU A 751 27.98 -5.54 -23.54
C LEU A 751 29.04 -6.18 -24.43
N GLY A 752 28.70 -7.19 -25.28
CA GLY A 752 29.64 -7.94 -26.08
C GLY A 752 30.64 -8.77 -25.27
N ALA A 753 30.23 -9.22 -24.07
CA ALA A 753 31.05 -10.02 -23.17
C ALA A 753 30.99 -11.51 -23.54
N ASP A 754 31.34 -11.86 -24.79
CA ASP A 754 31.20 -13.21 -25.40
C ASP A 754 31.80 -14.33 -24.55
N ALA A 755 32.93 -14.10 -23.91
CA ALA A 755 33.58 -15.09 -23.06
C ALA A 755 32.70 -15.43 -21.83
N GLU A 756 32.07 -14.44 -21.22
CA GLU A 756 31.19 -14.61 -20.09
C GLU A 756 29.85 -15.23 -20.49
N VAL A 757 29.31 -14.85 -21.64
CA VAL A 757 28.12 -15.47 -22.26
C VAL A 757 28.37 -16.97 -22.47
N LYS A 758 29.48 -17.36 -23.07
CA LYS A 758 29.83 -18.76 -23.27
C LYS A 758 30.02 -19.52 -21.95
N ARG A 759 30.65 -18.89 -20.95
CA ARG A 759 30.79 -19.48 -19.62
C ARG A 759 29.42 -19.67 -18.94
N TRP A 760 28.51 -18.70 -19.08
CA TRP A 760 27.17 -18.77 -18.54
C TRP A 760 26.36 -19.92 -19.13
N ILE A 761 26.38 -20.05 -20.47
CA ILE A 761 25.73 -21.15 -21.18
C ILE A 761 26.30 -22.50 -20.74
N ALA A 762 27.64 -22.60 -20.59
CA ALA A 762 28.33 -23.82 -20.17
C ALA A 762 27.98 -24.29 -18.74
N ARG A 763 27.44 -23.43 -17.87
CA ARG A 763 26.95 -23.79 -16.52
C ARG A 763 25.64 -24.58 -16.52
N ASN A 764 25.04 -24.81 -17.70
CA ASN A 764 23.79 -25.54 -17.85
C ASN A 764 22.63 -24.98 -16.94
N PHE A 765 22.58 -23.66 -16.84
CA PHE A 765 21.57 -22.96 -16.01
C PHE A 765 20.13 -23.23 -16.45
N VAL A 766 19.96 -23.63 -17.69
CA VAL A 766 18.67 -24.03 -18.28
C VAL A 766 17.95 -25.08 -17.44
N GLN A 767 18.66 -25.94 -16.71
CA GLN A 767 18.06 -26.94 -15.82
C GLN A 767 17.40 -26.33 -14.57
N HIS A 768 17.73 -25.08 -14.25
CA HIS A 768 17.23 -24.37 -13.07
C HIS A 768 16.15 -23.35 -13.41
N ILE A 769 15.92 -23.03 -14.69
CA ILE A 769 14.81 -22.14 -15.09
C ILE A 769 13.48 -22.78 -14.65
N PRO A 770 12.60 -22.07 -13.92
CA PRO A 770 11.28 -22.59 -13.60
C PRO A 770 10.47 -22.84 -14.88
N VAL A 771 10.00 -24.06 -15.08
CA VAL A 771 9.19 -24.41 -16.26
C VAL A 771 7.75 -24.77 -15.94
N ASN A 772 7.40 -24.72 -14.65
CA ASN A 772 6.03 -24.96 -14.17
C ASN A 772 5.10 -23.75 -14.35
N HIS A 773 5.64 -22.59 -14.75
CA HIS A 773 4.93 -21.36 -15.09
C HIS A 773 5.41 -20.88 -16.46
N PRO A 774 4.85 -21.40 -17.57
CA PRO A 774 5.35 -21.15 -18.92
C PRO A 774 5.31 -19.68 -19.37
N ASP A 775 4.39 -18.88 -18.82
CA ASP A 775 4.30 -17.43 -19.06
C ASP A 775 5.63 -16.67 -18.89
N TRP A 776 6.55 -17.22 -18.12
CA TRP A 776 7.88 -16.64 -17.88
C TRP A 776 8.95 -17.11 -18.88
N LEU A 777 8.64 -18.10 -19.73
CA LEU A 777 9.63 -18.71 -20.62
C LEU A 777 9.89 -17.90 -21.89
N SER A 778 9.00 -17.01 -22.30
CA SER A 778 9.16 -16.19 -23.53
C SER A 778 10.49 -15.45 -23.57
N PHE A 779 10.84 -14.75 -22.48
CA PHE A 779 12.09 -14.01 -22.37
C PHE A 779 13.34 -14.91 -22.38
N PRO A 780 13.43 -16.00 -21.60
CA PRO A 780 14.51 -16.98 -21.75
C PRO A 780 14.72 -17.50 -23.17
N PHE A 781 13.66 -17.85 -23.87
CA PHE A 781 13.76 -18.32 -25.26
C PHE A 781 14.28 -17.22 -26.18
N GLU A 782 13.76 -16.01 -26.07
CA GLU A 782 14.22 -14.86 -26.86
C GLU A 782 15.71 -14.58 -26.67
N VAL A 783 16.17 -14.52 -25.42
CA VAL A 783 17.59 -14.27 -25.13
C VAL A 783 18.49 -15.40 -25.63
N LEU A 784 18.12 -16.67 -25.39
CA LEU A 784 18.90 -17.80 -25.83
C LEU A 784 19.00 -17.88 -27.36
N ASN A 785 17.94 -17.56 -28.09
CA ASN A 785 17.94 -17.47 -29.54
C ASN A 785 18.86 -16.36 -30.05
N ARG A 786 18.80 -15.18 -29.43
CA ARG A 786 19.61 -14.02 -29.81
C ARG A 786 21.11 -14.28 -29.61
N VAL A 787 21.50 -14.95 -28.52
CA VAL A 787 22.90 -15.31 -28.28
C VAL A 787 23.37 -16.56 -29.07
N GLY A 788 22.52 -17.14 -29.91
CA GLY A 788 22.83 -18.29 -30.73
C GLY A 788 23.06 -19.60 -29.95
N ALA A 789 22.40 -19.75 -28.80
CA ALA A 789 22.54 -20.92 -27.91
C ALA A 789 21.56 -22.04 -28.29
N GLU A 790 21.56 -22.51 -29.51
CA GLU A 790 20.58 -23.49 -30.06
C GLU A 790 20.37 -24.71 -29.15
N GLN A 791 21.48 -25.31 -28.65
CA GLN A 791 21.39 -26.48 -27.78
C GLN A 791 20.69 -26.15 -26.42
N ALA A 792 20.87 -24.95 -25.91
CA ALA A 792 20.20 -24.51 -24.68
C ALA A 792 18.70 -24.26 -24.92
N VAL A 793 18.34 -23.74 -26.10
CA VAL A 793 16.93 -23.58 -26.53
C VAL A 793 16.25 -24.95 -26.60
N ILE A 794 16.88 -25.92 -27.29
CA ILE A 794 16.36 -27.29 -27.41
C ILE A 794 16.19 -27.93 -26.02
N ALA A 795 17.22 -27.82 -25.16
CA ALA A 795 17.19 -28.38 -23.81
C ALA A 795 16.08 -27.72 -22.92
N LEU A 796 15.84 -26.39 -23.06
CA LEU A 796 14.78 -25.69 -22.39
C LEU A 796 13.40 -26.13 -22.88
N ALA A 797 13.22 -26.22 -24.19
CA ALA A 797 12.00 -26.67 -24.84
C ALA A 797 11.65 -28.11 -24.43
N GLN A 798 12.61 -29.02 -24.50
CA GLN A 798 12.42 -30.42 -24.08
C GLN A 798 11.99 -30.50 -22.61
N ARG A 799 12.69 -29.80 -21.72
CA ARG A 799 12.37 -29.77 -20.29
C ARG A 799 11.02 -29.13 -19.99
N ALA A 800 10.67 -28.04 -20.68
CA ALA A 800 9.37 -27.40 -20.56
C ALA A 800 8.25 -28.36 -20.97
N VAL A 801 8.43 -29.03 -22.11
CA VAL A 801 7.47 -30.06 -22.59
C VAL A 801 7.33 -31.23 -21.62
N GLU A 802 8.43 -31.72 -21.02
CA GLU A 802 8.37 -32.84 -20.06
C GLU A 802 7.73 -32.48 -18.73
N CYS A 803 7.97 -31.26 -18.22
CA CYS A 803 7.65 -30.85 -16.86
C CYS A 803 6.39 -29.98 -16.74
N VAL A 804 5.88 -29.40 -17.83
CA VAL A 804 4.71 -28.51 -17.76
C VAL A 804 3.50 -29.25 -17.18
N PRO A 805 2.77 -28.62 -16.21
CA PRO A 805 1.51 -29.17 -15.72
C PRO A 805 0.48 -29.23 -16.85
N LEU A 806 -0.32 -30.30 -16.92
CA LEU A 806 -1.39 -30.41 -17.91
C LEU A 806 -2.62 -29.61 -17.41
N THR A 807 -2.49 -28.28 -17.29
CA THR A 807 -3.56 -27.31 -17.09
C THR A 807 -3.76 -26.50 -18.34
N GLY A 808 -4.96 -25.92 -18.53
CA GLY A 808 -5.27 -25.18 -19.75
C GLY A 808 -4.33 -24.00 -19.99
N TYR A 809 -4.00 -23.25 -18.96
CA TYR A 809 -3.04 -22.15 -19.03
C TYR A 809 -1.64 -22.60 -19.39
N ALA A 810 -1.11 -23.54 -18.60
CA ALA A 810 0.29 -23.91 -18.74
C ALA A 810 0.58 -24.56 -20.11
N VAL A 811 -0.34 -25.36 -20.61
CA VAL A 811 -0.22 -25.97 -21.96
C VAL A 811 -0.40 -24.92 -23.04
N GLY A 812 -1.40 -24.03 -22.91
CA GLY A 812 -1.67 -23.00 -23.90
C GLY A 812 -0.53 -21.99 -24.05
N ASP A 813 0.02 -21.49 -22.93
CA ASP A 813 1.18 -20.59 -22.94
C ASP A 813 2.41 -21.26 -23.56
N LEU A 814 2.67 -22.54 -23.19
CA LEU A 814 3.81 -23.24 -23.74
C LEU A 814 3.64 -23.51 -25.25
N LEU A 815 2.45 -23.82 -25.73
CA LEU A 815 2.17 -23.95 -27.16
C LEU A 815 2.48 -22.65 -27.90
N GLU A 816 2.02 -21.51 -27.39
CA GLU A 816 2.29 -20.20 -27.99
C GLU A 816 3.79 -19.89 -28.06
N ILE A 817 4.52 -20.14 -26.96
CA ILE A 817 5.95 -19.90 -26.88
C ILE A 817 6.72 -20.80 -27.86
N LEU A 818 6.38 -22.11 -27.91
CA LEU A 818 7.04 -23.04 -28.82
C LEU A 818 6.76 -22.72 -30.29
N GLN A 819 5.58 -22.20 -30.63
CA GLN A 819 5.27 -21.73 -31.97
C GLN A 819 6.04 -20.46 -32.33
N THR A 820 6.01 -19.44 -31.44
CA THR A 820 6.69 -18.16 -31.69
C THR A 820 8.22 -18.32 -31.76
N THR A 821 8.78 -19.34 -31.12
CA THR A 821 10.21 -19.66 -31.13
C THR A 821 10.60 -20.72 -32.18
N GLU A 822 9.68 -21.05 -33.06
CA GLU A 822 9.91 -21.99 -34.20
C GLU A 822 10.41 -23.38 -33.75
N GLN A 823 9.73 -23.98 -32.73
CA GLN A 823 10.06 -25.29 -32.16
C GLN A 823 9.01 -26.37 -32.53
N PRO A 824 8.81 -26.72 -33.84
CA PRO A 824 7.69 -27.60 -34.26
C PRO A 824 7.76 -29.01 -33.67
N ASP A 825 8.98 -29.57 -33.52
CA ASP A 825 9.16 -30.92 -32.95
C ASP A 825 8.73 -30.96 -31.48
N HIS A 826 8.93 -29.88 -30.72
CA HIS A 826 8.52 -29.76 -29.32
C HIS A 826 7.02 -29.47 -29.19
N VAL A 827 6.41 -28.75 -30.15
CA VAL A 827 4.95 -28.64 -30.25
C VAL A 827 4.32 -30.02 -30.41
N ALA A 828 4.83 -30.83 -31.35
CA ALA A 828 4.35 -32.18 -31.55
C ALA A 828 4.58 -33.09 -30.32
N ALA A 829 5.72 -32.95 -29.64
CA ALA A 829 5.99 -33.66 -28.39
C ALA A 829 5.04 -33.25 -27.23
N LEU A 830 4.68 -31.97 -27.13
CA LEU A 830 3.70 -31.48 -26.13
C LEU A 830 2.31 -32.05 -26.41
N LEU A 831 1.88 -32.02 -27.67
CA LEU A 831 0.58 -32.57 -28.07
C LEU A 831 0.53 -34.10 -27.88
N ALA A 832 1.64 -34.83 -28.08
CA ALA A 832 1.72 -36.27 -27.83
C ALA A 832 1.50 -36.67 -26.34
N ARG A 833 1.57 -35.71 -25.40
CA ARG A 833 1.15 -35.90 -23.98
C ARG A 833 -0.36 -35.92 -23.79
N ASN A 834 -1.16 -35.75 -24.84
CA ASN A 834 -2.61 -35.70 -24.82
C ASN A 834 -3.22 -34.71 -23.79
N PRO A 835 -2.82 -33.42 -23.84
CA PRO A 835 -3.35 -32.44 -22.89
C PRO A 835 -4.87 -32.35 -22.94
N ALA A 836 -5.48 -32.47 -24.08
CA ALA A 836 -6.92 -32.46 -24.27
C ALA A 836 -7.67 -33.55 -23.49
N GLU A 837 -7.07 -34.71 -23.25
CA GLU A 837 -7.65 -35.81 -22.47
C GLU A 837 -7.42 -35.65 -20.97
N HIS A 838 -6.35 -34.98 -20.55
CA HIS A 838 -5.90 -34.96 -19.13
C HIS A 838 -6.20 -33.67 -18.38
N ILE A 839 -6.43 -32.55 -19.07
CA ILE A 839 -6.78 -31.28 -18.41
C ILE A 839 -8.04 -31.46 -17.52
N PRO A 840 -8.04 -30.89 -16.29
CA PRO A 840 -9.24 -30.92 -15.44
C PRO A 840 -10.35 -30.05 -16.04
N LEU A 841 -11.59 -30.55 -16.05
CA LEU A 841 -12.77 -29.76 -16.42
C LEU A 841 -13.37 -29.09 -15.18
N THR A 842 -12.60 -28.24 -14.51
CA THR A 842 -13.00 -27.53 -13.30
C THR A 842 -13.15 -26.02 -13.50
N GLU A 843 -12.40 -25.47 -14.44
CA GLU A 843 -12.33 -24.01 -14.69
C GLU A 843 -12.67 -23.72 -16.15
N PRO A 844 -13.82 -23.08 -16.44
CA PRO A 844 -14.25 -22.79 -17.82
C PRO A 844 -13.27 -21.97 -18.64
N TYR A 845 -12.61 -21.00 -18.01
CA TYR A 845 -11.62 -20.16 -18.68
C TYR A 845 -10.39 -20.95 -19.14
N GLU A 846 -9.88 -21.89 -18.34
CA GLU A 846 -8.75 -22.73 -18.75
C GLU A 846 -9.07 -23.57 -19.99
N VAL A 847 -10.30 -24.09 -20.04
CA VAL A 847 -10.77 -24.87 -21.19
C VAL A 847 -10.91 -23.98 -22.43
N ALA A 848 -11.49 -22.79 -22.27
CA ALA A 848 -11.61 -21.82 -23.35
C ALA A 848 -10.24 -21.43 -23.92
N PHE A 849 -9.31 -21.10 -23.04
CA PHE A 849 -7.95 -20.70 -23.40
C PHE A 849 -7.22 -21.82 -24.15
N LEU A 850 -7.29 -23.06 -23.66
CA LEU A 850 -6.67 -24.19 -24.34
C LEU A 850 -7.32 -24.45 -25.71
N LEU A 851 -8.64 -24.35 -25.86
CA LEU A 851 -9.31 -24.48 -27.15
C LEU A 851 -8.77 -23.49 -28.18
N TYR A 852 -8.59 -22.22 -27.79
CA TYR A 852 -7.98 -21.22 -28.66
C TYR A 852 -6.57 -21.60 -29.08
N LYS A 853 -5.71 -22.00 -28.14
CA LYS A 853 -4.32 -22.31 -28.42
C LYS A 853 -4.14 -23.60 -29.21
N LEU A 854 -5.00 -24.59 -29.02
CA LEU A 854 -5.01 -25.81 -29.84
C LEU A 854 -5.44 -25.52 -31.28
N ARG A 855 -6.48 -24.68 -31.47
CA ARG A 855 -6.90 -24.24 -32.80
C ARG A 855 -5.78 -23.47 -33.50
N ASP A 856 -5.16 -22.50 -32.83
CA ASP A 856 -4.08 -21.69 -33.37
C ASP A 856 -2.84 -22.54 -33.70
N ALA A 857 -2.66 -23.68 -32.99
CA ALA A 857 -1.64 -24.67 -33.29
C ALA A 857 -2.03 -25.62 -34.43
N GLY A 858 -3.24 -25.53 -34.99
CA GLY A 858 -3.74 -26.46 -36.01
C GLY A 858 -3.92 -27.89 -35.46
N ALA A 859 -4.14 -28.05 -34.17
CA ALA A 859 -4.25 -29.34 -33.48
C ALA A 859 -5.71 -29.81 -33.41
N ASP A 860 -6.41 -29.88 -34.55
CA ASP A 860 -7.85 -30.16 -34.66
C ASP A 860 -8.26 -31.46 -33.96
N GLU A 861 -7.43 -32.51 -34.02
CA GLU A 861 -7.69 -33.79 -33.32
C GLU A 861 -7.78 -33.61 -31.81
N HIS A 862 -6.95 -32.70 -31.24
CA HIS A 862 -6.97 -32.41 -29.79
C HIS A 862 -8.17 -31.51 -29.41
N VAL A 863 -8.57 -30.59 -30.30
CA VAL A 863 -9.82 -29.82 -30.15
C VAL A 863 -11.03 -30.79 -30.10
N GLU A 864 -11.10 -31.74 -31.04
CA GLU A 864 -12.17 -32.74 -31.08
C GLU A 864 -12.16 -33.66 -29.84
N ALA A 865 -10.97 -34.11 -29.41
CA ALA A 865 -10.81 -34.91 -28.21
C ALA A 865 -11.31 -34.16 -26.95
N LEU A 866 -11.01 -32.88 -26.82
CA LEU A 866 -11.47 -32.03 -25.69
C LEU A 866 -12.99 -31.82 -25.73
N LEU A 867 -13.58 -31.58 -26.90
CA LEU A 867 -15.01 -31.43 -27.09
C LEU A 867 -15.79 -32.74 -26.82
N THR A 868 -15.22 -33.90 -27.17
CA THR A 868 -15.80 -35.22 -26.89
C THR A 868 -15.98 -35.48 -25.39
N ARG A 869 -15.23 -34.83 -24.52
CA ARG A 869 -15.38 -34.88 -23.05
C ARG A 869 -16.57 -34.07 -22.54
N ASN A 870 -17.30 -33.39 -23.43
CA ASN A 870 -18.53 -32.64 -23.16
C ASN A 870 -18.34 -31.52 -22.10
N PRO A 871 -17.40 -30.58 -22.30
CA PRO A 871 -17.17 -29.49 -21.35
C PRO A 871 -18.42 -28.65 -21.10
N ALA A 872 -19.28 -28.46 -22.07
CA ALA A 872 -20.54 -27.72 -21.93
C ALA A 872 -21.50 -28.28 -20.85
N GLU A 873 -21.48 -29.59 -20.57
CA GLU A 873 -22.30 -30.20 -19.53
C GLU A 873 -21.61 -30.33 -18.17
N LEU A 874 -20.31 -30.52 -18.17
CA LEU A 874 -19.56 -30.89 -16.96
C LEU A 874 -19.00 -29.67 -16.19
N LEU A 875 -18.62 -28.59 -16.87
CA LEU A 875 -18.01 -27.43 -16.22
C LEU A 875 -18.97 -26.72 -15.24
N PRO A 876 -18.48 -26.21 -14.10
CA PRO A 876 -19.31 -25.46 -13.16
C PRO A 876 -19.80 -24.12 -13.78
N LEU A 877 -20.94 -23.62 -13.27
CA LEU A 877 -21.51 -22.33 -13.72
C LEU A 877 -21.30 -21.20 -12.68
N ASP A 878 -20.48 -21.42 -11.67
CA ASP A 878 -20.35 -20.50 -10.53
C ASP A 878 -19.67 -19.17 -10.94
N ASN A 879 -18.78 -19.23 -11.93
CA ASN A 879 -18.15 -18.06 -12.54
C ASN A 879 -18.76 -17.81 -13.94
N VAL A 880 -19.75 -16.92 -13.99
CA VAL A 880 -20.50 -16.61 -15.22
C VAL A 880 -19.64 -15.86 -16.25
N TYR A 881 -18.60 -15.15 -15.80
CA TYR A 881 -17.66 -14.48 -16.71
C TYR A 881 -16.89 -15.50 -17.55
N ASP A 882 -16.29 -16.49 -16.90
CA ASP A 882 -15.54 -17.56 -17.58
C ASP A 882 -16.42 -18.42 -18.51
N ILE A 883 -17.71 -18.55 -18.18
CA ILE A 883 -18.70 -19.16 -19.07
C ILE A 883 -18.90 -18.35 -20.35
N GLY A 884 -18.88 -17.01 -20.23
CA GLY A 884 -18.89 -16.11 -21.38
C GLY A 884 -17.70 -16.35 -22.31
N ASP A 885 -16.49 -16.44 -21.75
CA ASP A 885 -15.27 -16.71 -22.50
C ASP A 885 -15.30 -18.09 -23.19
N LEU A 886 -15.80 -19.10 -22.48
CA LEU A 886 -15.96 -20.43 -23.07
C LEU A 886 -17.01 -20.44 -24.21
N LEU A 887 -18.10 -19.71 -24.07
CA LEU A 887 -19.08 -19.55 -25.16
C LEU A 887 -18.43 -18.88 -26.39
N TYR A 888 -17.63 -17.85 -26.19
CA TYR A 888 -16.87 -17.25 -27.29
C TYR A 888 -15.92 -18.25 -27.97
N ALA A 889 -15.15 -19.01 -27.16
CA ALA A 889 -14.24 -20.02 -27.68
C ALA A 889 -14.96 -21.08 -28.49
N LEU A 890 -16.06 -21.63 -27.97
CA LEU A 890 -16.87 -22.63 -28.68
C LEU A 890 -17.47 -22.11 -30.00
N ARG A 891 -17.85 -20.84 -30.05
CA ARG A 891 -18.33 -20.19 -31.27
C ARG A 891 -17.22 -20.03 -32.30
N GLU A 892 -16.06 -19.58 -31.88
CA GLU A 892 -14.89 -19.34 -32.73
C GLU A 892 -14.34 -20.62 -33.38
N ILE A 893 -14.45 -21.76 -32.69
CA ILE A 893 -14.08 -23.10 -33.24
C ILE A 893 -15.24 -23.83 -33.93
N ALA A 894 -16.37 -23.15 -34.11
CA ALA A 894 -17.60 -23.68 -34.74
C ALA A 894 -18.15 -24.97 -34.05
N ALA A 895 -18.04 -25.07 -32.73
CA ALA A 895 -18.56 -26.19 -31.93
C ALA A 895 -20.00 -25.92 -31.51
N ASP A 896 -20.93 -25.81 -32.53
CA ASP A 896 -22.30 -25.35 -32.36
C ASP A 896 -23.12 -26.16 -31.35
N GLU A 897 -22.95 -27.50 -31.29
CA GLU A 897 -23.66 -28.35 -30.34
C GLU A 897 -23.28 -28.04 -28.88
N GLN A 898 -21.99 -27.90 -28.61
CA GLN A 898 -21.49 -27.57 -27.27
C GLN A 898 -21.86 -26.11 -26.89
N PHE A 899 -21.77 -25.20 -27.84
CA PHE A 899 -22.18 -23.81 -27.66
C PHE A 899 -23.67 -23.72 -27.23
N VAL A 900 -24.58 -24.35 -28.00
CA VAL A 900 -26.02 -24.34 -27.70
C VAL A 900 -26.31 -25.04 -26.36
N ALA A 901 -25.62 -26.15 -26.04
CA ALA A 901 -25.77 -26.86 -24.77
C ALA A 901 -25.39 -25.97 -23.58
N LEU A 902 -24.22 -25.33 -23.65
CA LEU A 902 -23.73 -24.45 -22.60
C LEU A 902 -24.62 -23.20 -22.44
N ALA A 903 -25.04 -22.58 -23.55
CA ALA A 903 -25.92 -21.43 -23.56
C ALA A 903 -27.28 -21.74 -22.91
N ASN A 904 -27.86 -22.88 -23.19
CA ASN A 904 -29.11 -23.36 -22.57
C ASN A 904 -28.95 -23.56 -21.06
N ARG A 905 -27.85 -24.17 -20.66
CA ARG A 905 -27.55 -24.47 -19.25
C ARG A 905 -27.25 -23.19 -18.46
N ALA A 906 -26.45 -22.29 -19.02
CA ALA A 906 -26.14 -20.99 -18.43
C ALA A 906 -27.40 -20.12 -18.27
N ALA A 907 -28.25 -20.01 -19.30
CA ALA A 907 -29.49 -19.24 -19.22
C ALA A 907 -30.44 -19.76 -18.12
N LYS A 908 -30.46 -21.07 -17.86
CA LYS A 908 -31.33 -21.68 -16.84
C LYS A 908 -30.75 -21.66 -15.43
N HIS A 909 -29.44 -21.77 -15.28
CA HIS A 909 -28.83 -22.13 -13.99
C HIS A 909 -27.71 -21.21 -13.52
N ALA A 910 -27.14 -20.33 -14.37
CA ALA A 910 -26.09 -19.40 -13.96
C ALA A 910 -26.51 -18.52 -12.77
N PRO A 911 -25.65 -18.26 -11.77
CA PRO A 911 -25.94 -17.35 -10.66
C PRO A 911 -26.26 -15.93 -11.15
N LEU A 912 -27.25 -15.28 -10.53
CA LEU A 912 -27.69 -13.92 -10.89
C LEU A 912 -27.19 -12.85 -9.91
N SER A 913 -26.44 -13.22 -8.88
CA SER A 913 -25.99 -12.32 -7.81
C SER A 913 -24.87 -11.36 -8.21
N ARG A 914 -24.26 -11.59 -9.37
CA ARG A 914 -23.15 -10.77 -9.91
C ARG A 914 -23.58 -10.08 -11.20
N PRO A 915 -24.08 -8.83 -11.12
CA PRO A 915 -24.74 -8.18 -12.26
C PRO A 915 -23.81 -7.98 -13.47
N PHE A 916 -22.52 -7.67 -13.26
CA PHE A 916 -21.56 -7.54 -14.35
C PHE A 916 -21.39 -8.84 -15.15
N GLU A 917 -21.29 -9.97 -14.48
CA GLU A 917 -21.12 -11.27 -15.12
C GLU A 917 -22.39 -11.66 -15.92
N VAL A 918 -23.57 -11.37 -15.37
CA VAL A 918 -24.85 -11.61 -16.06
C VAL A 918 -24.99 -10.71 -17.30
N ALA A 919 -24.50 -9.47 -17.22
CA ALA A 919 -24.47 -8.56 -18.37
C ALA A 919 -23.57 -9.09 -19.49
N ASN A 920 -22.39 -9.66 -19.14
CA ASN A 920 -21.51 -10.31 -20.11
C ASN A 920 -22.18 -11.51 -20.77
N LEU A 921 -22.86 -12.37 -20.00
CA LEU A 921 -23.63 -13.50 -20.55
C LEU A 921 -24.73 -13.02 -21.52
N LEU A 922 -25.50 -11.99 -21.16
CA LEU A 922 -26.51 -11.38 -22.04
C LEU A 922 -25.89 -10.86 -23.32
N HIS A 923 -24.72 -10.24 -23.24
CA HIS A 923 -23.99 -9.72 -24.39
C HIS A 923 -23.60 -10.84 -25.37
N VAL A 924 -22.95 -11.90 -24.84
CA VAL A 924 -22.55 -13.07 -25.65
C VAL A 924 -23.74 -13.73 -26.32
N LEU A 925 -24.83 -13.93 -25.57
CA LEU A 925 -26.07 -14.50 -26.10
C LEU A 925 -26.71 -13.60 -27.17
N SER A 926 -26.64 -12.29 -27.02
CA SER A 926 -27.18 -11.31 -27.99
C SER A 926 -26.38 -11.28 -29.28
N GLU A 927 -25.04 -11.26 -29.19
CA GLU A 927 -24.16 -11.33 -30.35
C GLU A 927 -24.31 -12.62 -31.15
N SER A 928 -24.74 -13.67 -30.47
CA SER A 928 -24.97 -14.99 -31.07
C SER A 928 -26.44 -15.23 -31.46
N GLU A 929 -27.30 -14.18 -31.43
CA GLU A 929 -28.73 -14.23 -31.78
C GLU A 929 -29.55 -15.29 -31.02
N MET A 930 -29.16 -15.63 -29.79
CA MET A 930 -29.73 -16.68 -28.95
C MET A 930 -31.00 -16.19 -28.20
N HIS A 931 -32.01 -15.75 -28.95
CA HIS A 931 -33.23 -15.11 -28.43
C HIS A 931 -34.00 -15.97 -27.41
N ALA A 932 -34.05 -17.29 -27.58
CA ALA A 932 -34.74 -18.19 -26.66
C ALA A 932 -34.03 -18.30 -25.29
N GLN A 933 -32.71 -18.28 -25.30
CA GLN A 933 -31.89 -18.32 -24.11
C GLN A 933 -31.92 -16.99 -23.34
N ILE A 934 -31.87 -15.85 -24.10
CA ILE A 934 -32.10 -14.52 -23.55
C ILE A 934 -33.46 -14.47 -22.85
N ALA A 935 -34.54 -14.87 -23.54
CA ALA A 935 -35.86 -14.89 -22.92
C ALA A 935 -35.95 -15.79 -21.67
N THR A 936 -35.20 -16.91 -21.64
CA THR A 936 -35.12 -17.78 -20.49
C THR A 936 -34.40 -17.11 -19.31
N LEU A 937 -33.29 -16.44 -19.56
CA LEU A 937 -32.53 -15.71 -18.57
C LEU A 937 -33.34 -14.52 -18.02
N LEU A 938 -34.01 -13.75 -18.86
CA LEU A 938 -34.82 -12.61 -18.44
C LEU A 938 -36.04 -13.01 -17.57
N LYS A 939 -36.62 -14.21 -17.77
CA LYS A 939 -37.68 -14.73 -16.89
C LYS A 939 -37.23 -14.99 -15.45
N ARG A 940 -35.93 -15.09 -15.22
CA ARG A 940 -35.34 -15.29 -13.88
C ARG A 940 -35.11 -13.98 -13.13
N ASP A 941 -35.47 -12.85 -13.75
CA ASP A 941 -35.38 -11.50 -13.17
C ASP A 941 -33.97 -11.11 -12.67
N PRO A 942 -32.98 -11.01 -13.56
CA PRO A 942 -31.62 -10.60 -13.18
C PRO A 942 -31.55 -9.28 -12.44
N ALA A 943 -32.40 -8.31 -12.79
CA ALA A 943 -32.44 -7.01 -12.09
C ALA A 943 -32.88 -7.14 -10.63
N GLY A 944 -33.88 -7.98 -10.35
CA GLY A 944 -34.39 -8.23 -9.00
C GLY A 944 -33.39 -9.02 -8.10
N HIS A 945 -32.49 -9.79 -8.70
CA HIS A 945 -31.47 -10.57 -7.98
C HIS A 945 -30.16 -9.82 -7.79
N SER A 946 -30.00 -8.66 -8.42
CA SER A 946 -28.81 -7.81 -8.22
C SER A 946 -28.78 -7.25 -6.80
N ALA A 947 -27.70 -7.51 -6.07
CA ALA A 947 -27.45 -6.90 -4.78
C ALA A 947 -26.94 -5.49 -4.99
N SER A 948 -27.71 -4.46 -4.71
CA SER A 948 -27.42 -3.00 -4.87
C SER A 948 -26.10 -2.49 -4.26
N THR A 949 -25.12 -3.34 -4.07
CA THR A 949 -23.79 -3.02 -3.55
C THR A 949 -22.75 -2.80 -4.65
N ASP A 950 -23.10 -3.07 -5.91
CA ASP A 950 -22.23 -2.91 -7.09
C ASP A 950 -22.89 -2.01 -8.14
N PRO A 951 -22.81 -0.67 -7.99
CA PRO A 951 -23.44 0.27 -8.93
C PRO A 951 -22.89 0.19 -10.36
N TYR A 952 -21.62 -0.23 -10.50
CA TYR A 952 -20.99 -0.41 -11.80
C TYR A 952 -21.58 -1.63 -12.50
N GLY A 953 -21.61 -2.76 -11.82
CA GLY A 953 -22.23 -3.98 -12.36
C GLY A 953 -23.72 -3.81 -12.68
N ASP A 954 -24.47 -3.13 -11.80
CA ASP A 954 -25.88 -2.78 -12.04
C ASP A 954 -26.05 -1.89 -13.28
N GLY A 955 -25.13 -0.95 -13.48
CA GLY A 955 -25.13 -0.07 -14.64
C GLY A 955 -24.89 -0.81 -15.96
N VAL A 956 -23.88 -1.69 -15.98
CA VAL A 956 -23.58 -2.52 -17.15
C VAL A 956 -24.73 -3.49 -17.45
N LEU A 957 -25.32 -4.08 -16.38
CA LEU A 957 -26.50 -4.95 -16.53
C LEU A 957 -27.69 -4.18 -17.12
N ALA A 958 -27.95 -2.95 -16.66
CA ALA A 958 -29.03 -2.11 -17.18
C ALA A 958 -28.86 -1.80 -18.66
N ILE A 959 -27.63 -1.56 -19.12
CA ILE A 959 -27.32 -1.36 -20.55
C ILE A 959 -27.57 -2.65 -21.34
N ALA A 960 -27.11 -3.80 -20.83
CA ALA A 960 -27.33 -5.09 -21.48
C ALA A 960 -28.82 -5.46 -21.55
N LEU A 961 -29.59 -5.21 -20.48
CA LEU A 961 -31.04 -5.41 -20.43
C LEU A 961 -31.78 -4.48 -21.40
N LYS A 962 -31.32 -3.24 -21.57
CA LYS A 962 -31.86 -2.28 -22.54
C LYS A 962 -31.70 -2.81 -23.97
N HIS A 963 -30.52 -3.33 -24.30
CA HIS A 963 -30.28 -3.98 -25.60
C HIS A 963 -31.12 -5.25 -25.79
N ALA A 964 -31.39 -6.00 -24.73
CA ALA A 964 -32.26 -7.18 -24.75
C ALA A 964 -33.77 -6.86 -24.74
N GLY A 965 -34.18 -5.58 -24.73
CA GLY A 965 -35.57 -5.13 -24.72
C GLY A 965 -36.34 -5.39 -23.43
N ALA A 966 -35.66 -5.51 -22.29
CA ALA A 966 -36.23 -5.80 -20.96
C ALA A 966 -36.60 -4.53 -20.17
N ASP A 967 -37.45 -3.65 -20.77
CA ASP A 967 -37.75 -2.31 -20.29
C ASP A 967 -38.18 -2.25 -18.81
N ALA A 968 -38.93 -3.22 -18.30
CA ALA A 968 -39.37 -3.28 -16.91
C ALA A 968 -38.17 -3.44 -15.93
N GLN A 969 -37.24 -4.32 -16.29
CA GLN A 969 -36.03 -4.55 -15.47
C GLN A 969 -35.03 -3.37 -15.56
N VAL A 970 -34.96 -2.72 -16.73
CA VAL A 970 -34.22 -1.46 -16.91
C VAL A 970 -34.80 -0.36 -16.03
N ALA A 971 -36.12 -0.23 -15.93
CA ALA A 971 -36.77 0.76 -15.09
C ALA A 971 -36.50 0.53 -13.60
N ASP A 972 -36.44 -0.72 -13.14
CA ASP A 972 -36.09 -1.07 -11.76
C ASP A 972 -34.64 -0.66 -11.43
N LEU A 973 -33.68 -1.01 -12.29
CA LEU A 973 -32.28 -0.60 -12.10
C LEU A 973 -32.10 0.91 -12.22
N ALA A 974 -32.78 1.58 -13.17
CA ALA A 974 -32.75 3.03 -13.33
C ALA A 974 -33.20 3.77 -12.07
N GLY A 975 -34.16 3.22 -11.31
CA GLY A 975 -34.59 3.79 -10.04
C GLY A 975 -33.55 3.68 -8.92
N ARG A 976 -32.64 2.69 -8.98
CA ARG A 976 -31.62 2.41 -7.95
C ARG A 976 -30.25 3.05 -8.24
N LEU A 977 -29.88 3.17 -9.50
CA LEU A 977 -28.54 3.63 -9.92
C LEU A 977 -28.15 5.01 -9.34
N PRO A 978 -28.98 6.06 -9.35
CA PRO A 978 -28.62 7.34 -8.75
C PRO A 978 -28.40 7.24 -7.24
N LEU A 979 -29.16 6.37 -6.57
CA LEU A 979 -29.10 6.20 -5.12
C LEU A 979 -27.83 5.50 -4.68
N SER A 980 -27.40 4.48 -5.44
CA SER A 980 -26.22 3.66 -5.12
C SER A 980 -24.89 4.27 -5.57
N GLY A 981 -24.92 5.26 -6.51
CA GLY A 981 -23.73 5.91 -7.04
C GLY A 981 -23.39 5.50 -8.47
N GLY A 982 -24.38 5.05 -9.23
CA GLY A 982 -24.29 4.71 -10.66
C GLY A 982 -24.93 5.74 -11.58
N PHE A 983 -24.88 7.04 -11.24
CA PHE A 983 -25.59 8.08 -11.98
C PHE A 983 -25.16 8.21 -13.44
N ASP A 984 -23.89 7.98 -13.75
CA ASP A 984 -23.38 8.01 -15.14
C ASP A 984 -24.04 6.91 -15.99
N HIS A 985 -24.25 5.72 -15.44
CA HIS A 985 -24.97 4.63 -16.10
C HIS A 985 -26.46 4.92 -16.22
N PHE A 986 -27.06 5.53 -15.17
CA PHE A 986 -28.43 6.05 -15.27
C PHE A 986 -28.57 7.00 -16.45
N MET A 987 -27.65 7.93 -16.66
CA MET A 987 -27.64 8.86 -17.78
C MET A 987 -27.53 8.16 -19.14
N ALA A 988 -26.78 7.04 -19.21
CA ALA A 988 -26.63 6.25 -20.43
C ALA A 988 -27.92 5.49 -20.83
N ILE A 989 -28.70 5.07 -19.85
CA ILE A 989 -29.96 4.35 -20.11
C ILE A 989 -31.19 5.27 -20.15
N CYS A 990 -31.13 6.48 -19.59
CA CYS A 990 -32.21 7.44 -19.51
C CYS A 990 -32.53 8.04 -20.91
N ASN A 991 -33.78 7.96 -21.30
CA ASN A 991 -34.23 8.50 -22.61
C ASN A 991 -34.32 10.04 -22.60
N ASP A 992 -34.51 10.66 -21.43
CA ASP A 992 -34.58 12.13 -21.25
C ASP A 992 -33.41 12.67 -20.46
N ASN A 993 -32.20 12.37 -20.91
CA ASN A 993 -30.97 12.75 -20.23
C ASN A 993 -30.75 14.28 -20.17
N LYS A 994 -31.36 15.05 -21.08
CA LYS A 994 -31.27 16.53 -21.07
C LYS A 994 -31.85 17.13 -19.81
N ARG A 995 -32.89 16.52 -19.24
CA ARG A 995 -33.52 16.95 -17.97
C ARG A 995 -32.57 16.88 -16.80
N PHE A 996 -31.62 15.94 -16.80
CA PHE A 996 -30.66 15.69 -15.76
C PHE A 996 -29.26 16.29 -16.03
N ARG A 997 -29.17 17.18 -17.03
CA ARG A 997 -27.87 17.77 -17.43
C ARG A 997 -27.10 18.39 -16.26
N PHE A 998 -27.78 19.05 -15.31
CA PHE A 998 -27.20 19.69 -14.16
C PHE A 998 -27.18 18.77 -12.90
N GLY A 999 -27.46 17.49 -13.09
CA GLY A 999 -27.52 16.48 -12.04
C GLY A 999 -28.88 16.43 -11.34
N VAL A 1000 -28.83 15.98 -10.10
CA VAL A 1000 -29.99 15.86 -9.21
C VAL A 1000 -29.75 16.54 -7.87
N GLU A 1001 -30.81 16.86 -7.15
CA GLU A 1001 -30.79 17.26 -5.74
C GLU A 1001 -30.83 16.01 -4.84
N PRO A 1002 -30.54 16.13 -3.53
CA PRO A 1002 -30.57 14.99 -2.60
C PRO A 1002 -31.92 14.23 -2.53
N ASP A 1003 -33.00 14.85 -2.96
CA ASP A 1003 -34.33 14.23 -3.11
C ASP A 1003 -34.51 13.50 -4.45
N THR A 1004 -33.43 13.38 -5.23
CA THR A 1004 -33.38 12.78 -6.57
C THR A 1004 -34.13 13.53 -7.68
N MET A 1005 -34.67 14.72 -7.38
CA MET A 1005 -35.27 15.58 -8.40
C MET A 1005 -34.17 16.22 -9.27
N PRO A 1006 -34.43 16.46 -10.58
CA PRO A 1006 -33.49 17.15 -11.44
C PRO A 1006 -33.07 18.50 -10.87
N SER A 1007 -31.79 18.77 -10.80
CA SER A 1007 -31.28 20.07 -10.36
C SER A 1007 -31.62 21.17 -11.35
N ALA A 1008 -31.96 22.34 -10.82
CA ALA A 1008 -32.03 23.56 -11.63
C ALA A 1008 -30.66 23.88 -12.24
N PRO A 1009 -30.60 24.61 -13.36
CA PRO A 1009 -29.35 25.15 -13.89
C PRO A 1009 -28.63 25.97 -12.79
N TRP A 1010 -27.34 25.70 -12.59
CA TRP A 1010 -26.50 26.42 -11.63
C TRP A 1010 -25.23 26.92 -12.33
N ALA A 1011 -24.59 27.91 -11.74
CA ALA A 1011 -23.36 28.51 -12.21
C ALA A 1011 -22.31 28.58 -11.10
N TRP A 1012 -21.11 29.07 -11.44
CA TRP A 1012 -20.02 29.24 -10.46
C TRP A 1012 -20.41 30.09 -9.26
N ASP A 1013 -21.22 31.12 -9.48
CA ASP A 1013 -21.63 32.05 -8.42
C ASP A 1013 -22.61 31.42 -7.42
N ASP A 1014 -23.16 30.24 -7.73
CA ASP A 1014 -24.06 29.48 -6.85
C ASP A 1014 -23.26 28.52 -5.91
N LEU A 1015 -21.91 28.51 -6.06
CA LEU A 1015 -21.01 27.76 -5.17
C LEU A 1015 -20.52 28.70 -4.06
N GLU A 1016 -20.80 28.36 -2.82
CA GLU A 1016 -20.43 29.12 -1.60
C GLU A 1016 -18.93 29.21 -1.36
#